data_44f5c5665fe897a0411bfd7c73f10998
#
_entry.id   44f5c5665fe897a0411bfd7c73f10998
#
_cell.length_a   1.000
_cell.length_b   1.000
_cell.length_c   1.000
_cell.angle_alpha   90.00
_cell.angle_beta   90.00
_cell.angle_gamma   90.00
#
_symmetry.space_group_name_H-M   'P 1'
#
loop_
_entity.id
_entity.type
_entity.pdbx_description
1 polymer ?
#
loop_
_entity_poly.entity_id
_entity_poly.type
_entity_poly.pdbx_seq_one_letter_code
_entity_poly.pdbx_strand_id
1 'polypeptide(L)'
;MAKGKVLEDTPLIKQFFSVKAQHPEAVLLYRVGDFYESYSDDAVLVSKVLGIVQTKKSNGDKGYIEMAGFPHHAIDVYLPKLVRAGYKVAVCDQLEDPKFAKKLVKRGVTELVTPGVAFNDQLLDQKENNFLAGLAFDKDQCGAAFLDVSTGSFQVAQGSLDYIGTLIASLNPKEIVVQRGYEKGVKEKYGDNLYISTVEEWAFVYDAAVERLKKQFNVESLKGFAVDSFPLGICSAGALMVYLEQTQHTGLKNICSISRIDEDKFVWMDKFTMRNLEIFNSSVGGEGVSLVSVIDKCSSPMGARLLRSWLAMPIMDIKELNSRYDVVQHFLEAGEDLDKVQEYIGNIGDLERIISRAATGRIAPREVMQLGRGLSQTEPIAALCKDHGVKALDSLISKMKNCSKLLDRIMKTMTAEPAAAVGKGEVIAPGVDSDLDELRNISSGGKDYLLKLQQSEAERTGISSLKISYNNVFGYYIEVRNSFKDLVPPEWIRKQTLVNAERYITQELKEYEEKILSAEDRIYALETRIYGELVAEIQRNIPAIQTNCRIIARLDVLAGFAQLARDNHYNRPEMTKDLTLDIKAGRHPVIETLMPAGEEYVPNDIFLDNKKQQIIILTGPNMAGKSALLRQTALIVLLAQIGSFVPADSARIGYFDKIFTRVGATDNISRGESTFMVEMLETSMILHNLSERSLVLLDEIGRGTSTYDGMSIARAIVEYIHEYGRGAKTLFATHYHELNDLEEIYSRVRNFHIAVKEVGSQVIFLRKLKEGGTAHSFGIHVARMAGMPKEVIQSAENTLKALEMNDSQHIVSARKGEIKKPVQTKAGTLESDGSLQLSFFQLDDPTLESLRDKLAGADLNNITPLQAFDLLRSMKDELGL
;
A
#
# COMPACT_ATOMS: atom_id res chain seq x y z
N MET A 1 -65.24 -12.23 -2.16
CA MET A 1 -63.91 -11.81 -1.67
C MET A 1 -63.02 -11.48 -2.90
N ALA A 2 -62.83 -10.18 -3.14
CA ALA A 2 -61.94 -9.75 -4.23
C ALA A 2 -60.48 -10.13 -3.84
N LYS A 3 -59.84 -10.95 -4.68
CA LYS A 3 -58.39 -11.21 -4.56
C LYS A 3 -57.66 -9.85 -4.63
N GLY A 4 -57.09 -9.40 -3.53
CA GLY A 4 -56.27 -8.20 -3.49
C GLY A 4 -55.16 -8.32 -4.58
N LYS A 5 -55.16 -7.37 -5.50
CA LYS A 5 -54.15 -7.26 -6.55
C LYS A 5 -52.77 -7.10 -5.87
N VAL A 6 -51.92 -8.10 -5.95
CA VAL A 6 -50.55 -7.99 -5.42
C VAL A 6 -49.87 -6.90 -6.25
N LEU A 7 -49.47 -5.80 -5.61
CA LEU A 7 -48.71 -4.73 -6.26
C LEU A 7 -47.36 -5.26 -6.65
N GLU A 8 -47.05 -5.23 -7.93
CA GLU A 8 -45.77 -5.79 -8.47
C GLU A 8 -44.83 -4.67 -8.91
N ASP A 9 -43.53 -4.92 -8.72
CA ASP A 9 -42.46 -4.06 -9.27
C ASP A 9 -42.48 -4.06 -10.79
N THR A 10 -42.03 -2.98 -11.39
CA THR A 10 -41.84 -2.94 -12.85
C THR A 10 -40.79 -3.99 -13.28
N PRO A 11 -40.86 -4.49 -14.51
CA PRO A 11 -39.92 -5.51 -15.00
C PRO A 11 -38.43 -5.12 -14.81
N LEU A 12 -38.10 -3.82 -14.96
CA LEU A 12 -36.75 -3.30 -14.77
C LEU A 12 -36.31 -3.41 -13.29
N ILE A 13 -37.19 -3.01 -12.37
CA ILE A 13 -36.88 -3.03 -10.92
C ILE A 13 -36.85 -4.49 -10.42
N LYS A 14 -37.71 -5.37 -10.92
CA LYS A 14 -37.62 -6.82 -10.64
C LYS A 14 -36.24 -7.39 -11.07
N GLN A 15 -35.75 -7.01 -12.24
CA GLN A 15 -34.46 -7.45 -12.73
C GLN A 15 -33.33 -6.89 -11.84
N PHE A 16 -33.39 -5.62 -11.44
CA PHE A 16 -32.43 -5.03 -10.52
C PHE A 16 -32.35 -5.81 -9.20
N PHE A 17 -33.48 -6.05 -8.53
CA PHE A 17 -33.49 -6.79 -7.27
C PHE A 17 -33.09 -8.26 -7.43
N SER A 18 -33.34 -8.87 -8.55
CA SER A 18 -32.83 -10.23 -8.86
C SER A 18 -31.30 -10.27 -8.94
N VAL A 19 -30.68 -9.24 -9.52
CA VAL A 19 -29.20 -9.11 -9.56
C VAL A 19 -28.68 -8.73 -8.18
N LYS A 20 -29.33 -7.78 -7.47
CA LYS A 20 -28.93 -7.38 -6.13
C LYS A 20 -28.95 -8.53 -5.12
N ALA A 21 -29.91 -9.44 -5.23
CA ALA A 21 -30.01 -10.62 -4.37
C ALA A 21 -28.83 -11.59 -4.52
N GLN A 22 -28.12 -11.55 -5.65
CA GLN A 22 -26.89 -12.34 -5.86
C GLN A 22 -25.66 -11.66 -5.25
N HIS A 23 -25.69 -10.34 -5.04
CA HIS A 23 -24.60 -9.53 -4.49
C HIS A 23 -25.13 -8.58 -3.39
N PRO A 24 -25.67 -9.10 -2.29
CA PRO A 24 -26.38 -8.29 -1.29
C PRO A 24 -25.46 -7.27 -0.60
N GLU A 25 -24.17 -7.60 -0.43
CA GLU A 25 -23.19 -6.70 0.19
C GLU A 25 -22.61 -5.65 -0.75
N ALA A 26 -22.82 -5.76 -2.08
CA ALA A 26 -22.24 -4.83 -3.06
C ALA A 26 -23.24 -3.74 -3.44
N VAL A 27 -22.76 -2.52 -3.60
CA VAL A 27 -23.51 -1.42 -4.23
C VAL A 27 -23.70 -1.74 -5.71
N LEU A 28 -24.92 -1.80 -6.18
CA LEU A 28 -25.20 -2.17 -7.56
C LEU A 28 -25.31 -0.92 -8.45
N LEU A 29 -24.38 -0.75 -9.37
CA LEU A 29 -24.44 0.20 -10.48
C LEU A 29 -25.06 -0.49 -11.69
N TYR A 30 -26.30 -0.17 -12.00
CA TYR A 30 -27.13 -0.89 -12.95
C TYR A 30 -27.32 -0.08 -14.23
N ARG A 31 -26.83 -0.56 -15.37
CA ARG A 31 -26.88 0.13 -16.66
C ARG A 31 -28.29 0.25 -17.21
N VAL A 32 -28.77 1.48 -17.37
CA VAL A 32 -30.06 1.80 -17.99
C VAL A 32 -29.85 2.85 -19.08
N GLY A 33 -29.81 2.42 -20.35
CA GLY A 33 -29.47 3.30 -21.45
C GLY A 33 -28.06 3.91 -21.28
N ASP A 34 -27.99 5.23 -21.24
CA ASP A 34 -26.73 5.98 -21.09
C ASP A 34 -26.35 6.29 -19.64
N PHE A 35 -27.03 5.69 -18.65
CA PHE A 35 -26.77 5.93 -17.24
C PHE A 35 -26.48 4.63 -16.48
N TYR A 36 -25.65 4.73 -15.45
CA TYR A 36 -25.66 3.79 -14.33
C TYR A 36 -26.60 4.33 -13.26
N GLU A 37 -27.60 3.55 -12.89
CA GLU A 37 -28.59 3.87 -11.88
C GLU A 37 -28.50 2.89 -10.72
N SER A 38 -28.70 3.39 -9.50
CA SER A 38 -28.86 2.59 -8.30
C SER A 38 -30.22 2.88 -7.70
N TYR A 39 -30.82 1.90 -7.00
CA TYR A 39 -32.17 2.03 -6.45
C TYR A 39 -32.22 1.66 -4.98
N SER A 40 -33.27 2.12 -4.26
CA SER A 40 -33.51 1.86 -2.83
C SER A 40 -32.30 2.31 -1.99
N ASP A 41 -31.84 1.48 -1.05
CA ASP A 41 -30.74 1.78 -0.13
C ASP A 41 -29.43 2.10 -0.86
N ASP A 42 -29.17 1.41 -1.98
CA ASP A 42 -27.99 1.69 -2.81
C ASP A 42 -28.04 3.12 -3.38
N ALA A 43 -29.24 3.62 -3.74
CA ALA A 43 -29.39 5.00 -4.24
C ALA A 43 -29.09 6.04 -3.16
N VAL A 44 -29.54 5.82 -1.94
CA VAL A 44 -29.26 6.72 -0.79
C VAL A 44 -27.76 6.75 -0.51
N LEU A 45 -27.12 5.59 -0.50
CA LEU A 45 -25.69 5.45 -0.28
C LEU A 45 -24.89 6.14 -1.40
N VAL A 46 -25.19 5.83 -2.66
CA VAL A 46 -24.52 6.41 -3.84
C VAL A 46 -24.68 7.94 -3.86
N SER A 47 -25.88 8.46 -3.60
CA SER A 47 -26.11 9.90 -3.49
C SER A 47 -25.23 10.55 -2.42
N LYS A 48 -25.17 9.96 -1.23
CA LYS A 48 -24.39 10.47 -0.10
C LYS A 48 -22.89 10.48 -0.37
N VAL A 49 -22.36 9.37 -0.89
CA VAL A 49 -20.91 9.20 -1.11
C VAL A 49 -20.42 10.03 -2.30
N LEU A 50 -21.20 10.06 -3.38
CA LEU A 50 -20.80 10.74 -4.61
C LEU A 50 -21.17 12.23 -4.63
N GLY A 51 -22.03 12.69 -3.73
CA GLY A 51 -22.53 14.05 -3.71
C GLY A 51 -23.46 14.37 -4.90
N ILE A 52 -24.15 13.34 -5.44
CA ILE A 52 -25.11 13.49 -6.56
C ILE A 52 -26.55 13.53 -6.06
N VAL A 53 -27.43 14.10 -6.87
CA VAL A 53 -28.84 14.29 -6.51
C VAL A 53 -29.55 12.93 -6.44
N GLN A 54 -30.21 12.67 -5.31
CA GLN A 54 -31.19 11.59 -5.18
C GLN A 54 -32.52 12.01 -5.79
N THR A 55 -33.08 11.17 -6.64
CA THR A 55 -34.35 11.37 -7.31
C THR A 55 -35.28 10.19 -7.02
N LYS A 56 -36.48 10.20 -7.62
CA LYS A 56 -37.46 9.10 -7.51
C LYS A 56 -37.84 8.60 -8.90
N LYS A 57 -37.82 7.28 -9.07
CA LYS A 57 -38.25 6.61 -10.30
C LYS A 57 -39.62 5.96 -10.10
N SER A 58 -40.52 6.06 -11.10
CA SER A 58 -41.80 5.38 -11.04
C SER A 58 -41.65 3.86 -11.05
N ASN A 59 -42.31 3.18 -10.11
CA ASN A 59 -42.32 1.73 -9.97
C ASN A 59 -43.75 1.12 -10.20
N GLY A 60 -44.45 1.69 -11.14
CA GLY A 60 -45.78 1.21 -11.49
C GLY A 60 -46.80 1.36 -10.34
N ASP A 61 -47.57 0.31 -10.10
CA ASP A 61 -48.61 0.30 -9.04
C ASP A 61 -48.03 0.46 -7.61
N LYS A 62 -46.75 0.24 -7.40
CA LYS A 62 -46.06 0.43 -6.10
C LYS A 62 -45.62 1.88 -5.84
N GLY A 63 -45.87 2.81 -6.77
CA GLY A 63 -45.58 4.23 -6.60
C GLY A 63 -44.15 4.57 -7.06
N TYR A 64 -43.30 5.06 -6.16
CA TYR A 64 -41.96 5.53 -6.47
C TYR A 64 -40.91 4.79 -5.65
N ILE A 65 -39.71 4.62 -6.23
CA ILE A 65 -38.51 4.08 -5.59
C ILE A 65 -37.40 5.14 -5.65
N GLU A 66 -36.60 5.24 -4.61
CA GLU A 66 -35.40 6.10 -4.58
C GLU A 66 -34.44 5.68 -5.67
N MET A 67 -33.86 6.67 -6.38
CA MET A 67 -32.91 6.49 -7.45
C MET A 67 -31.80 7.53 -7.36
N ALA A 68 -30.57 7.11 -7.59
CA ALA A 68 -29.43 7.95 -7.88
C ALA A 68 -28.70 7.40 -9.10
N GLY A 69 -28.15 8.25 -9.94
CA GLY A 69 -27.45 7.77 -11.14
C GLY A 69 -26.58 8.85 -11.77
N PHE A 70 -25.67 8.40 -12.62
CA PHE A 70 -24.74 9.23 -13.38
C PHE A 70 -24.55 8.68 -14.79
N PRO A 71 -24.10 9.52 -15.75
CA PRO A 71 -23.83 9.06 -17.11
C PRO A 71 -22.78 7.95 -17.15
N HIS A 72 -23.02 6.92 -17.98
CA HIS A 72 -22.15 5.75 -18.00
C HIS A 72 -20.69 6.05 -18.35
N HIS A 73 -20.44 7.05 -19.19
CA HIS A 73 -19.08 7.47 -19.54
C HIS A 73 -18.31 8.12 -18.37
N ALA A 74 -19.01 8.44 -17.26
CA ALA A 74 -18.41 9.01 -16.06
C ALA A 74 -18.08 7.95 -15.00
N ILE A 75 -18.20 6.65 -15.31
CA ILE A 75 -17.93 5.56 -14.36
C ILE A 75 -16.52 5.66 -13.79
N ASP A 76 -15.53 6.02 -14.60
CA ASP A 76 -14.14 6.17 -14.17
C ASP A 76 -13.93 7.28 -13.13
N VAL A 77 -14.86 8.24 -13.01
CA VAL A 77 -14.82 9.30 -12.01
C VAL A 77 -15.55 8.91 -10.72
N TYR A 78 -16.68 8.21 -10.83
CA TYR A 78 -17.56 7.93 -9.71
C TYR A 78 -17.31 6.59 -9.03
N LEU A 79 -16.99 5.53 -9.77
CA LEU A 79 -16.63 4.21 -9.22
C LEU A 79 -15.46 4.30 -8.21
N PRO A 80 -14.36 5.03 -8.50
CA PRO A 80 -13.27 5.20 -7.55
C PRO A 80 -13.68 5.79 -6.20
N LYS A 81 -14.64 6.71 -6.18
CA LYS A 81 -15.10 7.33 -4.94
C LYS A 81 -15.84 6.34 -4.04
N LEU A 82 -16.66 5.46 -4.62
CA LEU A 82 -17.38 4.43 -3.88
C LEU A 82 -16.40 3.39 -3.30
N VAL A 83 -15.45 2.92 -4.11
CA VAL A 83 -14.46 1.92 -3.69
C VAL A 83 -13.52 2.48 -2.61
N ARG A 84 -13.04 3.73 -2.77
CA ARG A 84 -12.23 4.41 -1.72
C ARG A 84 -12.99 4.66 -0.44
N ALA A 85 -14.31 4.79 -0.50
CA ALA A 85 -15.16 4.86 0.68
C ALA A 85 -15.39 3.49 1.35
N GLY A 86 -14.73 2.41 0.85
CA GLY A 86 -14.77 1.08 1.43
C GLY A 86 -15.97 0.22 0.99
N TYR A 87 -16.62 0.56 -0.13
CA TYR A 87 -17.76 -0.24 -0.63
C TYR A 87 -17.34 -1.19 -1.75
N LYS A 88 -17.87 -2.42 -1.72
CA LYS A 88 -17.87 -3.30 -2.89
C LYS A 88 -18.86 -2.75 -3.91
N VAL A 89 -18.50 -2.71 -5.17
CA VAL A 89 -19.36 -2.19 -6.23
C VAL A 89 -19.54 -3.24 -7.33
N ALA A 90 -20.78 -3.65 -7.55
CA ALA A 90 -21.14 -4.52 -8.66
C ALA A 90 -21.52 -3.66 -9.88
N VAL A 91 -20.72 -3.74 -10.94
CA VAL A 91 -21.02 -3.09 -12.22
C VAL A 91 -21.85 -4.05 -13.04
N CYS A 92 -23.08 -3.64 -13.36
CA CYS A 92 -24.04 -4.46 -14.13
C CYS A 92 -24.31 -3.80 -15.46
N ASP A 93 -23.83 -4.43 -16.54
CA ASP A 93 -23.98 -3.94 -17.90
C ASP A 93 -25.02 -4.71 -18.70
N GLN A 94 -25.36 -4.16 -19.88
CA GLN A 94 -26.22 -4.79 -20.87
C GLN A 94 -25.42 -5.87 -21.59
N LEU A 95 -25.92 -7.12 -21.57
CA LEU A 95 -25.27 -8.27 -22.21
C LEU A 95 -25.67 -8.46 -23.67
N GLU A 96 -26.62 -7.66 -24.16
CA GLU A 96 -27.10 -7.69 -25.54
C GLU A 96 -27.37 -6.27 -26.06
N ASP A 97 -27.26 -6.06 -27.36
CA ASP A 97 -27.56 -4.76 -27.97
C ASP A 97 -29.07 -4.45 -27.84
N PRO A 98 -29.42 -3.28 -27.26
CA PRO A 98 -30.82 -2.85 -27.15
C PRO A 98 -31.60 -2.84 -28.45
N LYS A 99 -30.93 -2.65 -29.62
CA LYS A 99 -31.54 -2.62 -30.92
C LYS A 99 -32.14 -4.00 -31.36
N PHE A 100 -31.56 -5.10 -30.83
CA PHE A 100 -31.99 -6.47 -31.16
C PHE A 100 -32.85 -7.12 -30.06
N ALA A 101 -33.00 -6.45 -28.89
CA ALA A 101 -33.76 -7.00 -27.78
C ALA A 101 -35.28 -6.99 -28.07
N LYS A 102 -35.92 -8.16 -28.11
CA LYS A 102 -37.37 -8.31 -28.30
C LYS A 102 -38.21 -8.01 -27.03
N LYS A 103 -37.54 -7.94 -25.86
CA LYS A 103 -38.12 -7.69 -24.53
C LYS A 103 -37.16 -6.76 -23.75
N LEU A 104 -37.26 -6.81 -22.41
CA LEU A 104 -36.31 -6.14 -21.56
C LEU A 104 -34.87 -6.66 -21.82
N VAL A 105 -33.92 -5.73 -22.08
CA VAL A 105 -32.50 -6.03 -22.33
C VAL A 105 -31.96 -6.87 -21.17
N LYS A 106 -31.27 -7.96 -21.49
CA LYS A 106 -30.58 -8.78 -20.50
C LYS A 106 -29.39 -8.01 -19.92
N ARG A 107 -29.25 -8.05 -18.60
CA ARG A 107 -28.16 -7.44 -17.86
C ARG A 107 -27.56 -8.45 -16.92
N GLY A 108 -26.26 -8.28 -16.64
CA GLY A 108 -25.53 -9.12 -15.69
C GLY A 108 -24.36 -8.35 -15.10
N VAL A 109 -23.89 -8.80 -13.96
CA VAL A 109 -22.68 -8.26 -13.34
C VAL A 109 -21.49 -8.66 -14.21
N THR A 110 -20.82 -7.65 -14.75
CA THR A 110 -19.62 -7.82 -15.59
C THR A 110 -18.35 -7.69 -14.78
N GLU A 111 -18.43 -7.03 -13.63
CA GLU A 111 -17.31 -6.82 -12.74
C GLU A 111 -17.79 -6.54 -11.31
N LEU A 112 -17.14 -7.15 -10.32
CA LEU A 112 -17.29 -6.81 -8.92
C LEU A 112 -16.01 -6.13 -8.44
N VAL A 113 -16.04 -4.82 -8.30
CA VAL A 113 -14.87 -4.02 -7.95
C VAL A 113 -14.78 -3.87 -6.43
N THR A 114 -13.62 -4.24 -5.90
CA THR A 114 -13.29 -4.14 -4.47
C THR A 114 -11.96 -3.41 -4.29
N PRO A 115 -11.62 -2.94 -3.07
CA PRO A 115 -10.36 -2.22 -2.85
C PRO A 115 -9.11 -3.01 -3.26
N GLY A 116 -9.09 -4.34 -3.06
CA GLY A 116 -7.95 -5.21 -3.39
C GLY A 116 -7.94 -5.69 -4.85
N VAL A 117 -9.09 -5.59 -5.57
CA VAL A 117 -9.22 -6.05 -6.95
C VAL A 117 -9.63 -4.89 -7.84
N ALA A 118 -8.68 -4.02 -8.14
CA ALA A 118 -8.88 -2.85 -8.97
C ALA A 118 -7.88 -2.84 -10.13
N PHE A 119 -8.38 -2.57 -11.35
CA PHE A 119 -7.58 -2.41 -12.58
C PHE A 119 -7.57 -0.97 -13.11
N ASN A 120 -8.46 -0.13 -12.61
CA ASN A 120 -8.59 1.24 -13.08
C ASN A 120 -7.48 2.10 -12.46
N ASP A 121 -6.67 2.76 -13.30
CA ASP A 121 -5.55 3.62 -12.87
C ASP A 121 -5.99 4.79 -11.97
N GLN A 122 -7.25 5.21 -12.03
CA GLN A 122 -7.78 6.25 -11.13
C GLN A 122 -8.04 5.73 -9.70
N LEU A 123 -8.16 4.41 -9.52
CA LEU A 123 -8.27 3.75 -8.22
C LEU A 123 -6.91 3.50 -7.59
N LEU A 124 -5.90 3.27 -8.41
CA LEU A 124 -4.58 2.82 -8.01
C LEU A 124 -3.63 4.01 -7.79
N ASP A 125 -2.87 3.98 -6.71
CA ASP A 125 -1.67 4.81 -6.61
C ASP A 125 -0.60 4.25 -7.56
N GLN A 126 0.00 5.12 -8.37
CA GLN A 126 0.98 4.70 -9.37
C GLN A 126 2.25 4.14 -8.72
N LYS A 127 2.64 4.69 -7.57
CA LYS A 127 3.86 4.37 -6.86
C LYS A 127 3.70 3.26 -5.80
N GLU A 128 2.46 2.78 -5.57
CA GLU A 128 2.17 1.74 -4.58
C GLU A 128 1.61 0.48 -5.22
N ASN A 129 1.92 -0.67 -4.61
CA ASN A 129 1.25 -1.93 -4.92
C ASN A 129 -0.16 -1.96 -4.33
N ASN A 130 -1.09 -2.61 -5.03
CA ASN A 130 -2.45 -2.81 -4.58
C ASN A 130 -2.66 -4.27 -4.17
N PHE A 131 -2.11 -4.65 -3.01
CA PHE A 131 -2.17 -6.04 -2.58
C PHE A 131 -3.57 -6.44 -2.09
N LEU A 132 -4.03 -7.57 -2.60
CA LEU A 132 -5.06 -8.43 -2.05
C LEU A 132 -4.36 -9.53 -1.26
N ALA A 133 -4.68 -9.70 0.03
CA ALA A 133 -4.10 -10.74 0.86
C ALA A 133 -5.09 -11.88 1.13
N GLY A 134 -4.62 -13.13 1.16
CA GLY A 134 -5.37 -14.30 1.62
C GLY A 134 -4.72 -14.84 2.89
N LEU A 135 -5.50 -15.26 3.88
CA LEU A 135 -4.98 -15.83 5.13
C LEU A 135 -5.62 -17.18 5.41
N ALA A 136 -4.78 -18.20 5.66
CA ALA A 136 -5.18 -19.54 6.09
C ALA A 136 -4.57 -19.85 7.45
N PHE A 137 -5.35 -20.34 8.38
CA PHE A 137 -4.94 -20.57 9.76
C PHE A 137 -4.93 -22.07 10.09
N ASP A 138 -3.91 -22.49 10.83
CA ASP A 138 -3.86 -23.80 11.51
C ASP A 138 -3.19 -23.61 12.88
N LYS A 139 -3.98 -23.61 13.95
CA LYS A 139 -3.55 -23.37 15.34
C LYS A 139 -2.72 -22.07 15.44
N ASP A 140 -1.43 -22.18 15.78
CA ASP A 140 -0.52 -21.05 15.97
C ASP A 140 0.23 -20.64 14.70
N GLN A 141 -0.04 -21.31 13.57
CA GLN A 141 0.55 -21.02 12.27
C GLN A 141 -0.45 -20.34 11.35
N CYS A 142 0.06 -19.44 10.53
CA CYS A 142 -0.70 -18.79 9.48
C CYS A 142 0.06 -18.84 8.17
N GLY A 143 -0.64 -19.18 7.10
CA GLY A 143 -0.18 -18.96 5.74
C GLY A 143 -0.80 -17.69 5.19
N ALA A 144 0.00 -16.90 4.50
CA ALA A 144 -0.46 -15.70 3.81
C ALA A 144 -0.09 -15.75 2.32
N ALA A 145 -0.94 -15.20 1.51
CA ALA A 145 -0.68 -14.94 0.10
C ALA A 145 -0.97 -13.48 -0.19
N PHE A 146 -0.07 -12.80 -0.90
CA PHE A 146 -0.20 -11.40 -1.30
C PHE A 146 -0.17 -11.32 -2.82
N LEU A 147 -1.23 -10.81 -3.40
CA LEU A 147 -1.40 -10.71 -4.84
C LEU A 147 -1.74 -9.26 -5.24
N ASP A 148 -0.92 -8.67 -6.07
CA ASP A 148 -1.26 -7.44 -6.79
C ASP A 148 -1.75 -7.79 -8.19
N VAL A 149 -3.05 -7.74 -8.40
CA VAL A 149 -3.70 -8.12 -9.67
C VAL A 149 -3.29 -7.16 -10.79
N SER A 150 -3.03 -5.89 -10.45
CA SER A 150 -2.66 -4.84 -11.41
C SER A 150 -1.25 -5.00 -11.98
N THR A 151 -0.35 -5.71 -11.29
CA THR A 151 1.04 -5.95 -11.73
C THR A 151 1.34 -7.43 -11.99
N GLY A 152 0.52 -8.34 -11.41
CA GLY A 152 0.77 -9.78 -11.43
C GLY A 152 1.81 -10.26 -10.41
N SER A 153 2.19 -9.41 -9.44
CA SER A 153 3.05 -9.79 -8.33
C SER A 153 2.30 -10.73 -7.39
N PHE A 154 2.81 -11.95 -7.20
CA PHE A 154 2.19 -12.95 -6.34
C PHE A 154 3.22 -13.58 -5.41
N GLN A 155 2.99 -13.45 -4.11
CA GLN A 155 3.93 -13.86 -3.06
C GLN A 155 3.21 -14.68 -2.00
N VAL A 156 3.89 -15.67 -1.42
CA VAL A 156 3.37 -16.46 -0.29
C VAL A 156 4.35 -16.50 0.86
N ALA A 157 3.80 -16.49 2.07
CA ALA A 157 4.53 -16.63 3.31
C ALA A 157 3.83 -17.64 4.22
N GLN A 158 4.58 -18.23 5.15
CA GLN A 158 4.04 -19.07 6.21
C GLN A 158 4.90 -18.93 7.46
N GLY A 159 4.27 -18.81 8.61
CA GLY A 159 4.96 -18.66 9.88
C GLY A 159 4.01 -18.39 11.04
N SER A 160 4.55 -17.84 12.12
CA SER A 160 3.75 -17.44 13.29
C SER A 160 2.74 -16.35 12.94
N LEU A 161 1.68 -16.25 13.76
CA LEU A 161 0.67 -15.19 13.60
C LEU A 161 1.29 -13.77 13.67
N ASP A 162 2.34 -13.61 14.47
CA ASP A 162 3.02 -12.30 14.63
C ASP A 162 3.89 -11.96 13.42
N TYR A 163 4.57 -12.94 12.84
CA TYR A 163 5.30 -12.79 11.59
C TYR A 163 4.37 -12.36 10.44
N ILE A 164 3.25 -13.07 10.27
CA ILE A 164 2.26 -12.70 9.23
C ILE A 164 1.65 -11.31 9.51
N GLY A 165 1.42 -10.97 10.79
CA GLY A 165 0.99 -9.63 11.18
C GLY A 165 1.97 -8.54 10.76
N THR A 166 3.27 -8.80 10.88
CA THR A 166 4.31 -7.90 10.40
C THR A 166 4.27 -7.74 8.88
N LEU A 167 4.11 -8.83 8.12
CA LEU A 167 3.98 -8.76 6.66
C LEU A 167 2.72 -7.99 6.23
N ILE A 168 1.60 -8.17 6.92
CA ILE A 168 0.37 -7.40 6.68
C ILE A 168 0.64 -5.90 6.91
N ALA A 169 1.32 -5.55 7.98
CA ALA A 169 1.66 -4.15 8.26
C ALA A 169 2.65 -3.57 7.25
N SER A 170 3.64 -4.34 6.80
CA SER A 170 4.69 -3.91 5.85
C SER A 170 4.16 -3.77 4.43
N LEU A 171 3.36 -4.74 3.96
CA LEU A 171 2.83 -4.77 2.59
C LEU A 171 1.51 -4.01 2.45
N ASN A 172 0.86 -3.69 3.58
CA ASN A 172 -0.36 -2.89 3.68
C ASN A 172 -1.44 -3.28 2.65
N PRO A 173 -1.93 -4.55 2.67
CA PRO A 173 -2.93 -5.00 1.72
C PRO A 173 -4.21 -4.18 1.85
N LYS A 174 -4.78 -3.81 0.72
CA LYS A 174 -6.01 -3.01 0.67
C LYS A 174 -7.25 -3.85 1.00
N GLU A 175 -7.13 -5.17 0.92
CA GLU A 175 -8.19 -6.13 1.21
C GLU A 175 -7.60 -7.46 1.69
N ILE A 176 -8.26 -8.10 2.64
CA ILE A 176 -7.86 -9.40 3.18
C ILE A 176 -9.00 -10.40 2.99
N VAL A 177 -8.71 -11.53 2.36
CA VAL A 177 -9.64 -12.65 2.16
C VAL A 177 -9.37 -13.74 3.19
N VAL A 178 -10.42 -14.12 3.91
CA VAL A 178 -10.36 -15.17 4.94
C VAL A 178 -11.48 -16.18 4.78
N GLN A 179 -11.36 -17.32 5.42
CA GLN A 179 -12.46 -18.26 5.54
C GLN A 179 -13.59 -17.62 6.36
N ARG A 180 -14.84 -17.87 5.95
CA ARG A 180 -16.02 -17.39 6.67
C ARG A 180 -16.00 -17.82 8.14
N GLY A 181 -16.21 -16.85 9.04
CA GLY A 181 -16.18 -17.06 10.50
C GLY A 181 -14.87 -16.61 11.17
N TYR A 182 -13.82 -16.30 10.41
CA TYR A 182 -12.54 -15.83 10.96
C TYR A 182 -12.43 -14.29 11.01
N GLU A 183 -13.41 -13.54 10.50
CA GLU A 183 -13.37 -12.08 10.32
C GLU A 183 -13.09 -11.33 11.62
N LYS A 184 -13.77 -11.74 12.69
CA LYS A 184 -13.63 -11.11 14.03
C LYS A 184 -12.22 -11.33 14.57
N GLY A 185 -11.71 -12.55 14.55
CA GLY A 185 -10.38 -12.88 15.06
C GLY A 185 -9.28 -12.16 14.30
N VAL A 186 -9.43 -11.99 12.98
CA VAL A 186 -8.48 -11.22 12.15
C VAL A 186 -8.50 -9.73 12.51
N LYS A 187 -9.68 -9.14 12.72
CA LYS A 187 -9.80 -7.74 13.16
C LYS A 187 -9.21 -7.53 14.55
N GLU A 188 -9.53 -8.39 15.50
CA GLU A 188 -9.01 -8.34 16.86
C GLU A 188 -7.47 -8.42 16.87
N LYS A 189 -6.88 -9.30 16.06
CA LYS A 189 -5.43 -9.52 16.03
C LYS A 189 -4.69 -8.44 15.24
N TYR A 190 -5.17 -8.07 14.04
CA TYR A 190 -4.40 -7.24 13.10
C TYR A 190 -4.93 -5.81 12.95
N GLY A 191 -6.15 -5.53 13.42
CA GLY A 191 -6.73 -4.18 13.48
C GLY A 191 -8.11 -4.05 12.84
N ASP A 192 -8.93 -3.14 13.37
CA ASP A 192 -10.33 -2.94 12.97
C ASP A 192 -10.49 -2.26 11.61
N ASN A 193 -9.47 -1.54 11.15
CA ASN A 193 -9.51 -0.77 9.89
C ASN A 193 -9.29 -1.63 8.64
N LEU A 194 -9.13 -2.94 8.80
CA LEU A 194 -8.90 -3.86 7.69
C LEU A 194 -10.21 -4.12 6.93
N TYR A 195 -10.12 -4.02 5.61
CA TYR A 195 -11.21 -4.44 4.74
C TYR A 195 -11.14 -5.95 4.54
N ILE A 196 -12.12 -6.68 5.07
CA ILE A 196 -12.14 -8.14 5.07
C ILE A 196 -13.25 -8.66 4.17
N SER A 197 -12.89 -9.57 3.30
CA SER A 197 -13.79 -10.36 2.46
C SER A 197 -13.71 -11.84 2.83
N THR A 198 -14.78 -12.58 2.61
CA THR A 198 -14.83 -14.00 2.99
C THR A 198 -15.07 -14.89 1.80
N VAL A 199 -14.50 -16.08 1.87
CA VAL A 199 -14.80 -17.20 0.98
C VAL A 199 -15.12 -18.45 1.81
N GLU A 200 -15.77 -19.43 1.19
CA GLU A 200 -16.16 -20.66 1.85
C GLU A 200 -14.93 -21.54 2.17
N GLU A 201 -15.05 -22.41 3.18
CA GLU A 201 -13.98 -23.30 3.66
C GLU A 201 -13.33 -24.13 2.55
N TRP A 202 -14.09 -24.62 1.60
CA TRP A 202 -13.58 -25.45 0.49
C TRP A 202 -12.53 -24.72 -0.39
N ALA A 203 -12.50 -23.39 -0.37
CA ALA A 203 -11.51 -22.61 -1.09
C ALA A 203 -10.09 -22.77 -0.53
N PHE A 204 -9.98 -23.12 0.75
CA PHE A 204 -8.70 -23.29 1.47
C PHE A 204 -8.19 -24.73 1.49
N VAL A 205 -8.84 -25.66 0.81
CA VAL A 205 -8.41 -27.06 0.73
C VAL A 205 -7.13 -27.18 -0.10
N TYR A 206 -6.08 -27.78 0.47
CA TYR A 206 -4.74 -27.83 -0.12
C TYR A 206 -4.70 -28.42 -1.53
N ASP A 207 -5.26 -29.64 -1.73
CA ASP A 207 -5.23 -30.30 -3.04
C ASP A 207 -5.94 -29.47 -4.12
N ALA A 208 -7.07 -28.86 -3.77
CA ALA A 208 -7.80 -27.99 -4.69
C ALA A 208 -7.03 -26.70 -4.99
N ALA A 209 -6.31 -26.14 -4.00
CA ALA A 209 -5.45 -24.98 -4.19
C ALA A 209 -4.27 -25.30 -5.13
N VAL A 210 -3.60 -26.44 -4.93
CA VAL A 210 -2.51 -26.89 -5.80
C VAL A 210 -2.97 -27.04 -7.24
N GLU A 211 -4.11 -27.70 -7.50
CA GLU A 211 -4.63 -27.88 -8.85
C GLU A 211 -5.02 -26.55 -9.52
N ARG A 212 -5.60 -25.60 -8.79
CA ARG A 212 -5.90 -24.26 -9.31
C ARG A 212 -4.64 -23.52 -9.70
N LEU A 213 -3.61 -23.54 -8.84
CA LEU A 213 -2.35 -22.84 -9.10
C LEU A 213 -1.59 -23.49 -10.28
N LYS A 214 -1.59 -24.84 -10.40
CA LYS A 214 -1.03 -25.51 -11.57
C LYS A 214 -1.72 -25.08 -12.86
N LYS A 215 -3.05 -25.03 -12.84
CA LYS A 215 -3.85 -24.57 -13.98
C LYS A 215 -3.56 -23.11 -14.33
N GLN A 216 -3.46 -22.23 -13.31
CA GLN A 216 -3.16 -20.81 -13.50
C GLN A 216 -1.79 -20.60 -14.15
N PHE A 217 -0.76 -21.28 -13.66
CA PHE A 217 0.61 -21.13 -14.16
C PHE A 217 0.92 -22.02 -15.37
N ASN A 218 -0.01 -22.88 -15.76
CA ASN A 218 0.14 -23.87 -16.84
C ASN A 218 1.39 -24.77 -16.62
N VAL A 219 1.48 -25.37 -15.42
CA VAL A 219 2.60 -26.24 -15.01
C VAL A 219 2.08 -27.55 -14.40
N GLU A 220 2.88 -28.62 -14.52
CA GLU A 220 2.57 -29.93 -13.91
C GLU A 220 2.88 -29.98 -12.41
N SER A 221 3.78 -29.12 -11.93
CA SER A 221 4.22 -29.11 -10.52
C SER A 221 4.58 -27.70 -10.06
N LEU A 222 4.27 -27.37 -8.79
CA LEU A 222 4.67 -26.12 -8.17
C LEU A 222 6.12 -26.12 -7.65
N LYS A 223 6.84 -27.26 -7.70
CA LYS A 223 8.24 -27.36 -7.22
C LYS A 223 9.19 -26.34 -7.84
N GLY A 224 8.96 -25.97 -9.10
CA GLY A 224 9.76 -24.93 -9.78
C GLY A 224 9.69 -23.55 -9.15
N PHE A 225 8.65 -23.28 -8.37
CA PHE A 225 8.47 -22.01 -7.63
C PHE A 225 9.00 -22.10 -6.19
N ALA A 226 9.45 -23.29 -5.72
CA ALA A 226 9.96 -23.55 -4.38
C ALA A 226 8.96 -23.20 -3.25
N VAL A 227 7.65 -23.34 -3.48
CA VAL A 227 6.59 -23.02 -2.52
C VAL A 227 6.04 -24.23 -1.76
N ASP A 228 6.51 -25.44 -2.08
CA ASP A 228 6.02 -26.70 -1.49
C ASP A 228 6.17 -26.78 0.03
N SER A 229 7.13 -26.05 0.60
CA SER A 229 7.33 -25.93 2.06
C SER A 229 6.31 -25.06 2.77
N PHE A 230 5.41 -24.40 2.05
CA PHE A 230 4.42 -23.45 2.57
C PHE A 230 2.98 -23.92 2.28
N PRO A 231 2.53 -25.05 2.85
CA PRO A 231 1.20 -25.60 2.55
C PRO A 231 0.06 -24.63 2.88
N LEU A 232 0.11 -23.92 4.01
CA LEU A 232 -0.91 -22.92 4.34
C LEU A 232 -0.82 -21.68 3.40
N GLY A 233 0.39 -21.30 2.97
CA GLY A 233 0.58 -20.26 1.95
C GLY A 233 -0.06 -20.65 0.62
N ILE A 234 0.06 -21.93 0.22
CA ILE A 234 -0.61 -22.48 -0.99
C ILE A 234 -2.13 -22.45 -0.83
N CYS A 235 -2.67 -22.84 0.36
CA CYS A 235 -4.11 -22.75 0.63
C CYS A 235 -4.62 -21.31 0.49
N SER A 236 -3.89 -20.33 1.06
CA SER A 236 -4.20 -18.91 0.94
C SER A 236 -4.17 -18.43 -0.51
N ALA A 237 -3.16 -18.84 -1.27
CA ALA A 237 -3.04 -18.49 -2.69
C ALA A 237 -4.19 -19.09 -3.52
N GLY A 238 -4.57 -20.35 -3.25
CA GLY A 238 -5.72 -21.00 -3.88
C GLY A 238 -7.05 -20.30 -3.57
N ALA A 239 -7.22 -19.85 -2.32
CA ALA A 239 -8.42 -19.09 -1.91
C ALA A 239 -8.51 -17.72 -2.62
N LEU A 240 -7.39 -17.04 -2.85
CA LEU A 240 -7.37 -15.82 -3.66
C LEU A 240 -7.81 -16.08 -5.11
N MET A 241 -7.40 -17.18 -5.71
CA MET A 241 -7.85 -17.53 -7.07
C MET A 241 -9.36 -17.77 -7.13
N VAL A 242 -9.94 -18.43 -6.10
CA VAL A 242 -11.41 -18.58 -5.98
C VAL A 242 -12.08 -17.22 -5.83
N TYR A 243 -11.55 -16.35 -5.01
CA TYR A 243 -12.10 -15.01 -4.80
C TYR A 243 -12.11 -14.19 -6.10
N LEU A 244 -11.04 -14.27 -6.90
CA LEU A 244 -10.96 -13.61 -8.21
C LEU A 244 -11.99 -14.16 -9.18
N GLU A 245 -12.23 -15.48 -9.20
CA GLU A 245 -13.29 -16.09 -10.02
C GLU A 245 -14.68 -15.58 -9.59
N GLN A 246 -14.96 -15.50 -8.28
CA GLN A 246 -16.22 -15.00 -7.74
C GLN A 246 -16.44 -13.51 -8.03
N THR A 247 -15.37 -12.72 -8.13
CA THR A 247 -15.42 -11.29 -8.48
C THR A 247 -15.42 -11.03 -9.98
N GLN A 248 -15.65 -12.07 -10.80
CA GLN A 248 -15.69 -12.01 -12.27
C GLN A 248 -14.35 -11.61 -12.93
N HIS A 249 -13.24 -11.79 -12.22
CA HIS A 249 -11.91 -11.59 -12.76
C HIS A 249 -11.35 -12.92 -13.28
N THR A 250 -11.58 -13.21 -14.53
CA THR A 250 -11.11 -14.43 -15.20
C THR A 250 -10.06 -14.11 -16.26
N GLY A 251 -9.24 -15.11 -16.60
CA GLY A 251 -8.26 -14.96 -17.68
C GLY A 251 -7.05 -14.09 -17.34
N LEU A 252 -6.65 -14.02 -16.06
CA LEU A 252 -5.54 -13.22 -15.55
C LEU A 252 -4.18 -13.79 -15.98
N LYS A 253 -3.86 -13.68 -17.28
CA LYS A 253 -2.61 -14.19 -17.87
C LYS A 253 -1.35 -13.46 -17.38
N ASN A 254 -1.51 -12.33 -16.72
CA ASN A 254 -0.40 -11.59 -16.08
C ASN A 254 0.07 -12.23 -14.77
N ILE A 255 -0.71 -13.10 -14.13
CA ILE A 255 -0.29 -13.88 -12.96
C ILE A 255 0.43 -15.14 -13.46
N CYS A 256 1.74 -14.99 -13.77
CA CYS A 256 2.54 -16.04 -14.41
C CYS A 256 3.41 -16.83 -13.43
N SER A 257 3.60 -16.34 -12.21
CA SER A 257 4.52 -16.96 -11.24
C SER A 257 4.11 -16.61 -9.82
N ILE A 258 4.55 -17.45 -8.90
CA ILE A 258 4.42 -17.23 -7.46
C ILE A 258 5.81 -17.32 -6.83
N SER A 259 6.08 -16.47 -5.84
CA SER A 259 7.34 -16.47 -5.09
C SER A 259 7.08 -16.59 -3.60
N ARG A 260 8.10 -17.01 -2.84
CA ARG A 260 7.97 -17.12 -1.37
C ARG A 260 8.69 -15.98 -0.68
N ILE A 261 8.17 -15.59 0.47
CA ILE A 261 8.80 -14.70 1.43
C ILE A 261 9.31 -15.59 2.58
N ASP A 262 10.65 -15.71 2.68
CA ASP A 262 11.29 -16.48 3.75
C ASP A 262 11.62 -15.53 4.92
N GLU A 263 11.18 -15.89 6.13
CA GLU A 263 11.39 -15.08 7.33
C GLU A 263 12.88 -14.81 7.62
N ASP A 264 13.73 -15.80 7.36
CA ASP A 264 15.18 -15.77 7.60
C ASP A 264 15.99 -14.98 6.57
N LYS A 265 15.37 -14.42 5.53
CA LYS A 265 16.05 -13.64 4.49
C LYS A 265 15.90 -12.13 4.63
N PHE A 266 14.92 -11.69 5.40
CA PHE A 266 14.56 -10.28 5.51
C PHE A 266 14.70 -9.77 6.93
N VAL A 267 15.05 -8.48 7.05
CA VAL A 267 15.07 -7.78 8.34
C VAL A 267 13.65 -7.64 8.86
N TRP A 268 13.44 -8.10 10.07
CA TRP A 268 12.14 -7.96 10.71
C TRP A 268 11.97 -6.58 11.35
N MET A 269 10.89 -5.91 11.00
CA MET A 269 10.47 -4.62 11.56
C MET A 269 8.98 -4.67 11.85
N ASP A 270 8.57 -4.38 13.07
CA ASP A 270 7.15 -4.32 13.42
C ASP A 270 6.47 -3.04 12.88
N LYS A 271 5.13 -3.02 12.96
CA LYS A 271 4.33 -1.86 12.51
C LYS A 271 4.67 -0.57 13.26
N PHE A 272 5.07 -0.66 14.52
CA PHE A 272 5.43 0.48 15.34
C PHE A 272 6.77 1.04 14.89
N THR A 273 7.75 0.18 14.65
CA THR A 273 9.07 0.56 14.12
C THR A 273 8.94 1.28 12.77
N MET A 274 8.15 0.74 11.83
CA MET A 274 7.95 1.39 10.53
C MET A 274 7.30 2.77 10.66
N ARG A 275 6.33 2.92 11.56
CA ARG A 275 5.67 4.20 11.85
C ARG A 275 6.62 5.17 12.55
N ASN A 276 7.34 4.71 13.58
CA ASN A 276 8.23 5.56 14.38
C ASN A 276 9.44 6.06 13.57
N LEU A 277 9.90 5.28 12.60
CA LEU A 277 10.95 5.68 11.64
C LEU A 277 10.40 6.52 10.47
N GLU A 278 9.09 6.69 10.38
CA GLU A 278 8.42 7.44 9.31
C GLU A 278 8.86 6.98 7.91
N ILE A 279 8.90 5.66 7.71
CA ILE A 279 9.42 5.07 6.46
C ILE A 279 8.53 5.43 5.28
N PHE A 280 7.22 5.18 5.38
CA PHE A 280 6.26 5.37 4.29
C PHE A 280 5.41 6.63 4.44
N ASN A 281 5.06 6.99 5.68
CA ASN A 281 4.19 8.10 5.99
C ASN A 281 4.81 8.93 7.13
N SER A 282 4.61 10.24 7.09
CA SER A 282 4.98 11.12 8.20
C SER A 282 3.92 11.09 9.29
N SER A 283 4.34 11.24 10.54
CA SER A 283 3.47 11.40 11.71
C SER A 283 2.71 12.73 11.74
N VAL A 284 3.19 13.75 11.01
CA VAL A 284 2.57 15.09 10.94
C VAL A 284 1.41 15.16 9.94
N GLY A 285 1.16 14.10 9.18
CA GLY A 285 0.11 14.08 8.15
C GLY A 285 0.52 14.75 6.83
N GLY A 286 -0.43 15.28 6.07
CA GLY A 286 -0.27 15.63 4.66
C GLY A 286 0.87 16.60 4.26
N GLU A 287 1.48 17.34 5.18
CA GLU A 287 2.63 18.23 4.92
C GLU A 287 3.96 17.63 5.39
N GLY A 288 3.94 16.45 6.03
CA GLY A 288 5.13 15.81 6.57
C GLY A 288 5.93 15.04 5.50
N VAL A 289 7.25 15.00 5.68
CA VAL A 289 8.18 14.29 4.77
C VAL A 289 8.56 12.94 5.37
N SER A 290 8.35 11.87 4.61
CA SER A 290 8.72 10.50 4.99
C SER A 290 10.07 10.10 4.39
N LEU A 291 10.68 9.00 4.87
CA LEU A 291 11.92 8.48 4.29
C LEU A 291 11.75 8.20 2.80
N VAL A 292 10.70 7.47 2.41
CA VAL A 292 10.47 7.10 1.00
C VAL A 292 10.33 8.35 0.11
N SER A 293 9.73 9.44 0.59
CA SER A 293 9.59 10.66 -0.21
C SER A 293 10.93 11.36 -0.51
N VAL A 294 11.94 11.16 0.35
CA VAL A 294 13.30 11.68 0.15
C VAL A 294 14.10 10.82 -0.80
N ILE A 295 14.04 9.49 -0.61
CA ILE A 295 14.92 8.56 -1.33
C ILE A 295 14.35 8.05 -2.67
N ASP A 296 13.05 8.27 -2.94
CA ASP A 296 12.43 7.90 -4.22
C ASP A 296 12.87 8.85 -5.34
N LYS A 297 13.96 8.46 -6.00
CA LYS A 297 14.49 9.08 -7.22
C LYS A 297 14.20 8.23 -8.45
N CYS A 298 13.24 7.30 -8.36
CA CYS A 298 12.87 6.44 -9.47
C CYS A 298 12.19 7.24 -10.60
N SER A 299 12.57 6.93 -11.83
CA SER A 299 12.02 7.54 -13.05
C SER A 299 10.74 6.85 -13.52
N SER A 300 10.45 5.63 -13.03
CA SER A 300 9.26 4.85 -13.39
C SER A 300 8.41 4.45 -12.18
N PRO A 301 7.08 4.29 -12.36
CA PRO A 301 6.21 3.75 -11.32
C PRO A 301 6.62 2.33 -10.87
N MET A 302 7.16 1.52 -11.78
CA MET A 302 7.64 0.16 -11.49
C MET A 302 8.81 0.18 -10.50
N GLY A 303 9.78 1.09 -10.71
CA GLY A 303 10.89 1.30 -9.78
C GLY A 303 10.42 1.79 -8.42
N ALA A 304 9.52 2.76 -8.37
CA ALA A 304 8.97 3.28 -7.13
C ALA A 304 8.24 2.20 -6.29
N ARG A 305 7.46 1.31 -6.93
CA ARG A 305 6.85 0.15 -6.26
C ARG A 305 7.88 -0.84 -5.72
N LEU A 306 8.92 -1.12 -6.50
CA LEU A 306 10.01 -2.00 -6.07
C LEU A 306 10.80 -1.40 -4.88
N LEU A 307 11.08 -0.11 -4.90
CA LEU A 307 11.73 0.61 -3.79
C LEU A 307 10.93 0.46 -2.49
N ARG A 308 9.61 0.65 -2.55
CA ARG A 308 8.73 0.45 -1.39
C ARG A 308 8.78 -1.00 -0.89
N SER A 309 8.80 -1.98 -1.80
CA SER A 309 8.96 -3.39 -1.45
C SER A 309 10.31 -3.68 -0.77
N TRP A 310 11.40 -3.05 -1.22
CA TRP A 310 12.72 -3.19 -0.59
C TRP A 310 12.78 -2.54 0.79
N LEU A 311 12.12 -1.40 0.99
CA LEU A 311 11.99 -0.77 2.30
C LEU A 311 11.13 -1.59 3.27
N ALA A 312 10.07 -2.23 2.77
CA ALA A 312 9.24 -3.13 3.58
C ALA A 312 9.96 -4.43 3.98
N MET A 313 10.89 -4.89 3.15
CA MET A 313 11.60 -6.17 3.30
C MET A 313 13.11 -5.98 3.00
N PRO A 314 13.88 -5.29 3.87
CA PRO A 314 15.32 -5.18 3.72
C PRO A 314 15.99 -6.54 3.82
N ILE A 315 17.10 -6.75 3.11
CA ILE A 315 17.72 -8.07 2.98
C ILE A 315 18.96 -8.22 3.89
N MET A 316 19.25 -9.48 4.26
CA MET A 316 20.43 -9.85 5.06
C MET A 316 21.55 -10.46 4.23
N ASP A 317 21.32 -10.74 2.94
CA ASP A 317 22.33 -11.34 2.05
C ASP A 317 23.38 -10.32 1.63
N ILE A 318 24.57 -10.41 2.26
CA ILE A 318 25.71 -9.53 1.99
C ILE A 318 26.16 -9.60 0.52
N LYS A 319 26.05 -10.78 -0.13
CA LYS A 319 26.48 -10.91 -1.54
C LYS A 319 25.54 -10.14 -2.45
N GLU A 320 24.24 -10.25 -2.20
CA GLU A 320 23.24 -9.50 -2.95
C GLU A 320 23.36 -7.99 -2.68
N LEU A 321 23.62 -7.57 -1.42
CA LEU A 321 23.86 -6.17 -1.07
C LEU A 321 25.09 -5.61 -1.79
N ASN A 322 26.23 -6.31 -1.76
CA ASN A 322 27.41 -5.88 -2.50
C ASN A 322 27.15 -5.80 -4.01
N SER A 323 26.36 -6.72 -4.55
CA SER A 323 25.94 -6.68 -5.97
C SER A 323 25.15 -5.41 -6.30
N ARG A 324 24.28 -4.94 -5.38
CA ARG A 324 23.57 -3.67 -5.53
C ARG A 324 24.52 -2.48 -5.43
N TYR A 325 25.39 -2.46 -4.44
CA TYR A 325 26.40 -1.39 -4.28
C TYR A 325 27.35 -1.28 -5.47
N ASP A 326 27.75 -2.39 -6.08
CA ASP A 326 28.60 -2.36 -7.26
C ASP A 326 27.92 -1.64 -8.45
N VAL A 327 26.62 -1.84 -8.62
CA VAL A 327 25.85 -1.15 -9.66
C VAL A 327 25.65 0.34 -9.31
N VAL A 328 25.36 0.65 -8.05
CA VAL A 328 25.23 2.05 -7.57
C VAL A 328 26.56 2.79 -7.75
N GLN A 329 27.68 2.15 -7.39
CA GLN A 329 29.03 2.72 -7.55
C GLN A 329 29.32 3.02 -9.03
N HIS A 330 29.02 2.08 -9.92
CA HIS A 330 29.22 2.27 -11.35
C HIS A 330 28.46 3.49 -11.88
N PHE A 331 27.18 3.60 -11.57
CA PHE A 331 26.37 4.75 -12.02
C PHE A 331 26.81 6.07 -11.38
N LEU A 332 27.34 6.05 -10.16
CA LEU A 332 27.87 7.25 -9.52
C LEU A 332 29.14 7.73 -10.23
N GLU A 333 30.03 6.80 -10.65
CA GLU A 333 31.26 7.10 -11.36
C GLU A 333 31.04 7.46 -12.84
N ALA A 334 30.03 6.85 -13.48
CA ALA A 334 29.63 7.06 -14.87
C ALA A 334 28.36 7.94 -14.93
N GLY A 335 28.46 9.20 -14.51
CA GLY A 335 27.31 10.11 -14.37
C GLY A 335 26.53 10.35 -15.66
N GLU A 336 27.20 10.34 -16.85
CA GLU A 336 26.50 10.47 -18.14
C GLU A 336 25.62 9.23 -18.45
N ASP A 337 26.07 8.04 -18.07
CA ASP A 337 25.29 6.81 -18.27
C ASP A 337 24.09 6.78 -17.33
N LEU A 338 24.26 7.27 -16.09
CA LEU A 338 23.17 7.44 -15.13
C LEU A 338 22.05 8.32 -15.72
N ASP A 339 22.40 9.51 -16.21
CA ASP A 339 21.41 10.47 -16.73
C ASP A 339 20.67 9.90 -17.96
N LYS A 340 21.38 9.20 -18.87
CA LYS A 340 20.77 8.53 -20.04
C LYS A 340 19.87 7.36 -19.64
N VAL A 341 20.31 6.51 -18.69
CA VAL A 341 19.47 5.39 -18.21
C VAL A 341 18.19 5.90 -17.59
N GLN A 342 18.25 6.95 -16.78
CA GLN A 342 17.07 7.57 -16.19
C GLN A 342 16.13 8.19 -17.23
N GLU A 343 16.69 8.83 -18.27
CA GLU A 343 15.89 9.35 -19.39
C GLU A 343 15.15 8.23 -20.11
N TYR A 344 15.85 7.15 -20.49
CA TYR A 344 15.22 6.01 -21.17
C TYR A 344 14.15 5.34 -20.30
N ILE A 345 14.42 5.13 -19.00
CA ILE A 345 13.46 4.54 -18.06
C ILE A 345 12.23 5.45 -17.89
N GLY A 346 12.43 6.78 -17.82
CA GLY A 346 11.34 7.75 -17.74
C GLY A 346 10.38 7.68 -18.94
N ASN A 347 10.90 7.33 -20.12
CA ASN A 347 10.12 7.18 -21.35
C ASN A 347 9.37 5.83 -21.45
N ILE A 348 9.65 4.85 -20.57
CA ILE A 348 9.01 3.53 -20.62
C ILE A 348 7.55 3.59 -20.14
N GLY A 349 7.25 4.34 -19.09
CA GLY A 349 5.94 4.34 -18.44
C GLY A 349 5.70 3.09 -17.58
N ASP A 350 4.43 2.78 -17.31
CA ASP A 350 4.03 1.66 -16.44
C ASP A 350 3.65 0.42 -17.26
N LEU A 351 4.64 -0.31 -17.78
CA LEU A 351 4.40 -1.50 -18.59
C LEU A 351 3.74 -2.64 -17.80
N GLU A 352 4.00 -2.77 -16.48
CA GLU A 352 3.38 -3.81 -15.66
C GLU A 352 1.86 -3.69 -15.65
N ARG A 353 1.33 -2.48 -15.45
CA ARG A 353 -0.12 -2.23 -15.46
C ARG A 353 -0.72 -2.29 -16.85
N ILE A 354 0.00 -1.85 -17.87
CA ILE A 354 -0.45 -1.96 -19.27
C ILE A 354 -0.63 -3.44 -19.66
N ILE A 355 0.35 -4.31 -19.36
CA ILE A 355 0.24 -5.72 -19.72
C ILE A 355 -0.82 -6.49 -18.93
N SER A 356 -1.17 -6.06 -17.72
CA SER A 356 -2.29 -6.68 -16.99
C SER A 356 -3.64 -6.34 -17.62
N ARG A 357 -3.82 -5.13 -18.15
CA ARG A 357 -4.98 -4.79 -18.99
C ARG A 357 -5.01 -5.58 -20.31
N ALA A 358 -3.84 -5.80 -20.92
CA ALA A 358 -3.73 -6.66 -22.08
C ALA A 358 -4.12 -8.12 -21.77
N ALA A 359 -3.70 -8.64 -20.61
CA ALA A 359 -4.03 -9.99 -20.15
C ALA A 359 -5.54 -10.24 -20.09
N THR A 360 -6.31 -9.25 -19.61
CA THR A 360 -7.78 -9.30 -19.52
C THR A 360 -8.48 -8.88 -20.81
N GLY A 361 -7.76 -8.50 -21.86
CA GLY A 361 -8.32 -8.01 -23.12
C GLY A 361 -8.93 -6.60 -23.05
N ARG A 362 -8.67 -5.86 -21.98
CA ARG A 362 -9.19 -4.50 -21.72
C ARG A 362 -8.22 -3.38 -22.10
N ILE A 363 -7.12 -3.70 -22.76
CA ILE A 363 -6.11 -2.72 -23.19
C ILE A 363 -6.70 -1.80 -24.28
N ALA A 364 -6.51 -0.49 -24.14
CA ALA A 364 -6.93 0.49 -25.14
C ALA A 364 -5.89 0.66 -26.26
N PRO A 365 -6.28 1.09 -27.48
CA PRO A 365 -5.33 1.30 -28.58
C PRO A 365 -4.16 2.24 -28.24
N ARG A 366 -4.40 3.30 -27.49
CA ARG A 366 -3.35 4.22 -27.02
C ARG A 366 -2.35 3.56 -26.09
N GLU A 367 -2.81 2.64 -25.24
CA GLU A 367 -1.96 1.88 -24.32
C GLU A 367 -1.09 0.85 -25.08
N VAL A 368 -1.61 0.27 -26.18
CA VAL A 368 -0.80 -0.58 -27.06
C VAL A 368 0.35 0.21 -27.69
N MET A 369 0.10 1.44 -28.12
CA MET A 369 1.18 2.31 -28.61
C MET A 369 2.15 2.72 -27.50
N GLN A 370 1.65 2.97 -26.29
CA GLN A 370 2.50 3.24 -25.13
C GLN A 370 3.38 2.03 -24.80
N LEU A 371 2.83 0.81 -24.85
CA LEU A 371 3.59 -0.43 -24.71
C LEU A 371 4.70 -0.52 -25.79
N GLY A 372 4.39 -0.24 -27.06
CA GLY A 372 5.37 -0.21 -28.14
C GLY A 372 6.50 0.79 -27.88
N ARG A 373 6.16 2.03 -27.50
CA ARG A 373 7.13 3.07 -27.15
C ARG A 373 8.00 2.68 -25.95
N GLY A 374 7.41 2.08 -24.91
CA GLY A 374 8.15 1.58 -23.77
C GLY A 374 9.09 0.42 -24.13
N LEU A 375 8.65 -0.52 -24.96
CA LEU A 375 9.47 -1.62 -25.42
C LEU A 375 10.65 -1.16 -26.28
N SER A 376 10.52 -0.06 -27.03
CA SER A 376 11.61 0.50 -27.84
C SER A 376 12.78 1.02 -26.99
N GLN A 377 12.55 1.33 -25.69
CA GLN A 377 13.60 1.79 -24.79
C GLN A 377 14.42 0.63 -24.19
N THR A 378 13.94 -0.62 -24.29
CA THR A 378 14.61 -1.77 -23.65
C THR A 378 15.96 -2.08 -24.26
N GLU A 379 16.11 -1.98 -25.56
CA GLU A 379 17.38 -2.23 -26.27
C GLU A 379 18.42 -1.14 -26.01
N PRO A 380 18.13 0.17 -26.10
CA PRO A 380 19.04 1.24 -25.68
C PRO A 380 19.55 1.09 -24.25
N ILE A 381 18.67 0.75 -23.29
CA ILE A 381 19.06 0.50 -21.90
C ILE A 381 20.03 -0.69 -21.83
N ALA A 382 19.71 -1.80 -22.49
CA ALA A 382 20.57 -2.98 -22.49
C ALA A 382 21.95 -2.71 -23.12
N ALA A 383 21.98 -1.95 -24.20
CA ALA A 383 23.25 -1.55 -24.86
C ALA A 383 24.09 -0.63 -23.97
N LEU A 384 23.44 0.36 -23.32
CA LEU A 384 24.12 1.30 -22.42
C LEU A 384 24.69 0.63 -21.16
N CYS A 385 24.03 -0.42 -20.65
CA CYS A 385 24.44 -1.11 -19.42
C CYS A 385 25.33 -2.34 -19.64
N LYS A 386 25.80 -2.60 -20.87
CA LYS A 386 26.57 -3.80 -21.23
C LYS A 386 28.05 -3.52 -21.30
N ASP A 387 28.88 -4.53 -20.96
CA ASP A 387 30.32 -4.55 -21.14
C ASP A 387 31.13 -3.49 -20.34
N HIS A 388 30.60 -3.06 -19.20
CA HIS A 388 31.29 -2.14 -18.26
C HIS A 388 32.20 -2.86 -17.24
N GLY A 389 32.29 -4.19 -17.27
CA GLY A 389 33.08 -4.98 -16.33
C GLY A 389 32.43 -5.14 -14.94
N VAL A 390 31.19 -4.66 -14.74
CA VAL A 390 30.43 -4.83 -13.49
C VAL A 390 29.60 -6.10 -13.59
N LYS A 391 30.11 -7.19 -13.02
CA LYS A 391 29.46 -8.53 -13.09
C LYS A 391 27.98 -8.54 -12.69
N ALA A 392 27.62 -7.73 -11.72
CA ALA A 392 26.25 -7.63 -11.25
C ALA A 392 25.31 -7.03 -12.31
N LEU A 393 25.77 -5.97 -12.99
CA LEU A 393 25.05 -5.30 -14.06
C LEU A 393 24.93 -6.21 -15.28
N ASP A 394 26.05 -6.81 -15.72
CA ASP A 394 26.08 -7.76 -16.86
C ASP A 394 25.13 -8.96 -16.60
N SER A 395 25.15 -9.53 -15.38
CA SER A 395 24.24 -10.62 -14.99
C SER A 395 22.77 -10.20 -15.02
N LEU A 396 22.46 -8.95 -14.68
CA LEU A 396 21.10 -8.42 -14.72
C LEU A 396 20.63 -8.25 -16.16
N ILE A 397 21.44 -7.59 -16.99
CA ILE A 397 21.13 -7.32 -18.41
C ILE A 397 21.02 -8.60 -19.24
N SER A 398 21.88 -9.60 -18.99
CA SER A 398 21.83 -10.88 -19.72
C SER A 398 20.51 -11.64 -19.59
N LYS A 399 19.70 -11.33 -18.58
CA LYS A 399 18.37 -11.94 -18.37
C LYS A 399 17.26 -11.24 -19.14
N MET A 400 17.53 -10.06 -19.73
CA MET A 400 16.54 -9.35 -20.52
C MET A 400 16.12 -10.19 -21.74
N LYS A 401 14.82 -10.13 -22.04
CA LYS A 401 14.22 -10.88 -23.16
C LYS A 401 14.08 -9.96 -24.37
N ASN A 402 14.45 -10.48 -25.51
CA ASN A 402 14.26 -9.76 -26.76
C ASN A 402 12.76 -9.71 -27.15
N CYS A 403 12.21 -8.50 -27.25
CA CYS A 403 10.85 -8.23 -27.66
C CYS A 403 10.76 -7.49 -29.01
N SER A 404 11.85 -7.45 -29.80
CA SER A 404 11.93 -6.70 -31.07
C SER A 404 10.84 -7.10 -32.08
N LYS A 405 10.55 -8.41 -32.22
CA LYS A 405 9.51 -8.88 -33.12
C LYS A 405 8.12 -8.37 -32.74
N LEU A 406 7.80 -8.34 -31.44
CA LEU A 406 6.54 -7.79 -30.93
C LEU A 406 6.50 -6.28 -31.15
N LEU A 407 7.59 -5.59 -30.86
CA LEU A 407 7.74 -4.15 -31.10
C LEU A 407 7.47 -3.81 -32.58
N ASP A 408 8.16 -4.48 -33.49
CA ASP A 408 7.95 -4.30 -34.93
C ASP A 408 6.48 -4.52 -35.33
N ARG A 409 5.86 -5.57 -34.77
CA ARG A 409 4.44 -5.85 -35.05
C ARG A 409 3.51 -4.75 -34.56
N ILE A 410 3.72 -4.24 -33.35
CA ILE A 410 2.93 -3.13 -32.79
C ILE A 410 3.12 -1.87 -33.66
N MET A 411 4.36 -1.47 -33.93
CA MET A 411 4.67 -0.24 -34.66
C MET A 411 4.22 -0.27 -36.14
N LYS A 412 4.17 -1.45 -36.75
CA LYS A 412 3.65 -1.63 -38.12
C LYS A 412 2.12 -1.68 -38.18
N THR A 413 1.48 -2.22 -37.11
CA THR A 413 0.04 -2.44 -37.14
C THR A 413 -0.76 -1.23 -36.70
N MET A 414 -0.25 -0.46 -35.74
CA MET A 414 -0.97 0.66 -35.12
C MET A 414 -0.64 2.00 -35.80
N THR A 415 -1.61 2.89 -35.87
CA THR A 415 -1.31 4.31 -36.22
C THR A 415 -0.45 4.95 -35.14
N ALA A 416 0.30 6.01 -35.47
CA ALA A 416 1.14 6.74 -34.51
C ALA A 416 0.34 7.34 -33.35
N GLU A 417 -0.89 7.79 -33.63
CA GLU A 417 -1.82 8.37 -32.66
C GLU A 417 -3.21 7.71 -32.82
N PRO A 418 -3.39 6.51 -32.25
CA PRO A 418 -4.64 5.80 -32.40
C PRO A 418 -5.79 6.45 -31.65
N ALA A 419 -7.00 6.24 -32.14
CA ALA A 419 -8.22 6.63 -31.46
C ALA A 419 -8.29 5.98 -30.05
N ALA A 420 -9.12 6.55 -29.17
CA ALA A 420 -9.29 6.04 -27.80
C ALA A 420 -9.87 4.62 -27.73
N ALA A 421 -10.69 4.25 -28.72
CA ALA A 421 -11.27 2.91 -28.85
C ALA A 421 -11.46 2.57 -30.33
N VAL A 422 -11.49 1.27 -30.65
CA VAL A 422 -11.84 0.79 -31.99
C VAL A 422 -13.24 1.28 -32.37
N GLY A 423 -13.39 1.77 -33.58
CA GLY A 423 -14.64 2.35 -34.09
C GLY A 423 -14.89 3.82 -33.73
N LYS A 424 -13.98 4.48 -32.99
CA LYS A 424 -14.05 5.92 -32.72
C LYS A 424 -13.03 6.77 -33.49
N GLY A 425 -12.50 6.23 -34.56
CA GLY A 425 -11.48 6.81 -35.42
C GLY A 425 -10.45 5.74 -35.81
N GLU A 426 -9.37 6.17 -36.45
CA GLU A 426 -8.36 5.25 -36.98
C GLU A 426 -7.54 4.62 -35.84
N VAL A 427 -7.41 3.31 -35.88
CA VAL A 427 -6.60 2.51 -34.94
C VAL A 427 -5.49 1.77 -35.67
N ILE A 428 -5.81 1.18 -36.82
CA ILE A 428 -4.86 0.38 -37.61
C ILE A 428 -4.20 1.27 -38.66
N ALA A 429 -2.89 1.12 -38.85
CA ALA A 429 -2.12 1.90 -39.81
C ALA A 429 -2.53 1.55 -41.26
N PRO A 430 -2.43 2.52 -42.19
CA PRO A 430 -2.59 2.24 -43.61
C PRO A 430 -1.56 1.20 -44.10
N GLY A 431 -1.94 0.37 -45.08
CA GLY A 431 -1.07 -0.67 -45.66
C GLY A 431 -0.98 -1.96 -44.86
N VAL A 432 -1.71 -2.10 -43.74
CA VAL A 432 -1.76 -3.33 -42.93
C VAL A 432 -2.68 -4.37 -43.52
N ASP A 433 -3.84 -3.93 -44.02
CA ASP A 433 -4.87 -4.80 -44.64
C ASP A 433 -5.47 -4.08 -45.85
N SER A 434 -5.37 -4.70 -47.02
CA SER A 434 -5.84 -4.09 -48.30
C SER A 434 -7.32 -3.83 -48.32
N ASP A 435 -8.11 -4.75 -47.74
CA ASP A 435 -9.58 -4.66 -47.73
C ASP A 435 -10.01 -3.47 -46.80
N LEU A 436 -9.30 -3.29 -45.70
CA LEU A 436 -9.53 -2.17 -44.80
C LEU A 436 -9.23 -0.83 -45.48
N ASP A 437 -8.13 -0.73 -46.21
CA ASP A 437 -7.74 0.48 -46.92
C ASP A 437 -8.75 0.81 -48.04
N GLU A 438 -9.21 -0.20 -48.77
CA GLU A 438 -10.26 -0.02 -49.80
C GLU A 438 -11.56 0.51 -49.18
N LEU A 439 -12.01 -0.11 -48.07
CA LEU A 439 -13.23 0.33 -47.38
C LEU A 439 -13.11 1.76 -46.82
N ARG A 440 -11.93 2.14 -46.29
CA ARG A 440 -11.68 3.51 -45.87
C ARG A 440 -11.72 4.52 -47.00
N ASN A 441 -11.18 4.14 -48.17
CA ASN A 441 -11.27 4.97 -49.37
C ASN A 441 -12.73 5.15 -49.82
N ILE A 442 -13.55 4.09 -49.71
CA ILE A 442 -15.01 4.20 -50.01
C ILE A 442 -15.69 5.13 -49.01
N SER A 443 -15.42 4.97 -47.70
CA SER A 443 -16.02 5.81 -46.64
C SER A 443 -15.57 7.28 -46.68
N SER A 444 -14.29 7.55 -46.96
CA SER A 444 -13.77 8.92 -47.10
C SER A 444 -14.18 9.59 -48.38
N GLY A 445 -14.13 8.87 -49.52
CA GLY A 445 -14.62 9.30 -50.80
C GLY A 445 -16.13 9.57 -50.81
N GLY A 446 -16.84 9.00 -49.84
CA GLY A 446 -18.24 9.26 -49.56
C GLY A 446 -18.60 10.71 -49.23
N LYS A 447 -17.76 11.31 -48.44
CA LYS A 447 -17.95 12.77 -48.08
C LYS A 447 -17.79 13.67 -49.29
N ASP A 448 -16.80 13.40 -50.14
CA ASP A 448 -16.57 14.12 -51.35
C ASP A 448 -17.68 13.91 -52.38
N TYR A 449 -18.20 12.70 -52.45
CA TYR A 449 -19.35 12.41 -53.31
C TYR A 449 -20.62 13.14 -52.82
N LEU A 450 -20.92 13.12 -51.53
CA LEU A 450 -22.05 13.85 -50.97
C LEU A 450 -21.94 15.38 -51.21
N LEU A 451 -20.74 15.96 -51.13
CA LEU A 451 -20.51 17.37 -51.53
C LEU A 451 -20.76 17.63 -53.02
N LYS A 452 -20.27 16.73 -53.87
CA LYS A 452 -20.52 16.79 -55.30
C LYS A 452 -22.02 16.61 -55.62
N LEU A 453 -22.68 15.67 -54.96
CA LEU A 453 -24.12 15.46 -55.11
C LEU A 453 -24.89 16.71 -54.61
N GLN A 454 -24.49 17.31 -53.54
CA GLN A 454 -25.08 18.55 -53.04
C GLN A 454 -24.93 19.67 -54.03
N GLN A 455 -23.78 19.82 -54.64
CA GLN A 455 -23.54 20.84 -55.70
C GLN A 455 -24.34 20.58 -56.94
N SER A 456 -24.30 19.33 -57.46
CA SER A 456 -25.04 18.95 -58.67
C SER A 456 -26.55 19.09 -58.50
N GLU A 457 -27.08 18.71 -57.34
CA GLU A 457 -28.51 18.86 -57.05
C GLU A 457 -28.91 20.31 -56.83
N ALA A 458 -28.03 21.14 -56.23
CA ALA A 458 -28.24 22.56 -56.13
C ALA A 458 -28.28 23.27 -57.52
N GLU A 459 -27.36 22.88 -58.41
CA GLU A 459 -27.32 23.38 -59.77
C GLU A 459 -28.54 22.92 -60.59
N ARG A 460 -28.91 21.61 -60.51
CA ARG A 460 -30.05 21.05 -61.21
C ARG A 460 -31.37 21.65 -60.79
N THR A 461 -31.58 21.89 -59.52
CA THR A 461 -32.85 22.37 -58.97
C THR A 461 -32.92 23.90 -58.81
N GLY A 462 -31.79 24.61 -58.92
CA GLY A 462 -31.71 26.03 -58.63
C GLY A 462 -31.83 26.40 -57.13
N ILE A 463 -31.76 25.42 -56.23
CA ILE A 463 -31.89 25.64 -54.79
C ILE A 463 -30.51 25.88 -54.18
N SER A 464 -30.09 27.17 -54.13
CA SER A 464 -28.76 27.55 -53.64
C SER A 464 -28.52 27.29 -52.16
N SER A 465 -29.56 27.03 -51.34
CA SER A 465 -29.47 26.79 -49.90
C SER A 465 -29.59 25.32 -49.53
N LEU A 466 -29.54 24.42 -50.54
CA LEU A 466 -29.59 22.98 -50.30
C LEU A 466 -28.43 22.50 -49.47
N LYS A 467 -28.71 21.67 -48.46
CA LYS A 467 -27.69 21.03 -47.64
C LYS A 467 -27.99 19.54 -47.51
N ILE A 468 -26.99 18.70 -47.69
CA ILE A 468 -27.05 17.31 -47.31
C ILE A 468 -26.52 17.16 -45.90
N SER A 469 -27.29 16.56 -45.01
CA SER A 469 -26.93 16.33 -43.56
C SER A 469 -27.39 14.93 -43.14
N TYR A 470 -26.87 14.44 -42.02
CA TYR A 470 -27.17 13.15 -41.41
C TYR A 470 -27.96 13.29 -40.14
N ASN A 471 -28.88 12.39 -39.87
CA ASN A 471 -29.63 12.28 -38.63
C ASN A 471 -29.83 10.82 -38.31
N ASN A 472 -29.60 10.40 -37.04
CA ASN A 472 -29.70 9.01 -36.56
C ASN A 472 -31.07 8.36 -36.76
N VAL A 473 -32.14 9.15 -36.98
CA VAL A 473 -33.52 8.65 -37.16
C VAL A 473 -33.86 8.39 -38.64
N PHE A 474 -33.35 9.24 -39.53
CA PHE A 474 -33.76 9.28 -40.97
C PHE A 474 -32.59 9.00 -41.92
N GLY A 475 -31.34 8.89 -41.42
CA GLY A 475 -30.15 8.76 -42.23
C GLY A 475 -29.73 10.08 -42.93
N TYR A 476 -29.14 9.97 -44.11
CA TYR A 476 -28.79 11.13 -44.91
C TYR A 476 -30.04 11.75 -45.51
N TYR A 477 -30.15 13.11 -45.45
CA TYR A 477 -31.29 13.84 -46.03
C TYR A 477 -30.83 15.15 -46.65
N ILE A 478 -31.61 15.62 -47.61
CA ILE A 478 -31.48 16.91 -48.21
C ILE A 478 -32.39 17.89 -47.46
N GLU A 479 -31.84 18.94 -46.89
CA GLU A 479 -32.59 20.01 -46.22
C GLU A 479 -32.78 21.18 -47.14
N VAL A 480 -34.05 21.53 -47.40
CA VAL A 480 -34.47 22.65 -48.24
C VAL A 480 -35.26 23.64 -47.39
N ARG A 481 -34.88 24.93 -47.44
CA ARG A 481 -35.63 26.00 -46.77
C ARG A 481 -37.00 26.19 -47.39
N ASN A 482 -38.00 26.52 -46.58
CA ASN A 482 -39.41 26.68 -47.04
C ASN A 482 -39.54 27.71 -48.20
N SER A 483 -38.60 28.69 -48.35
CA SER A 483 -38.57 29.68 -49.43
C SER A 483 -38.32 29.04 -50.80
N PHE A 484 -37.80 27.81 -50.87
CA PHE A 484 -37.45 27.08 -52.10
C PHE A 484 -38.30 25.81 -52.30
N LYS A 485 -39.34 25.63 -51.53
CA LYS A 485 -40.13 24.36 -51.50
C LYS A 485 -40.79 24.10 -52.86
N ASP A 486 -41.17 25.12 -53.61
CA ASP A 486 -41.85 24.99 -54.94
C ASP A 486 -40.87 24.56 -56.07
N LEU A 487 -39.55 24.61 -55.79
CA LEU A 487 -38.50 24.15 -56.72
C LEU A 487 -38.07 22.70 -56.44
N VAL A 488 -38.67 22.04 -55.44
CA VAL A 488 -38.34 20.68 -55.08
C VAL A 488 -38.88 19.71 -56.14
N PRO A 489 -38.03 18.83 -56.73
CA PRO A 489 -38.44 17.81 -57.69
C PRO A 489 -39.47 16.84 -57.15
N PRO A 490 -40.46 16.42 -57.91
CA PRO A 490 -41.53 15.51 -57.44
C PRO A 490 -41.01 14.10 -57.07
N GLU A 491 -39.87 13.74 -57.59
CA GLU A 491 -39.20 12.47 -57.29
C GLU A 491 -38.57 12.42 -55.88
N TRP A 492 -38.42 13.53 -55.23
CA TRP A 492 -37.88 13.60 -53.86
C TRP A 492 -38.93 13.21 -52.84
N ILE A 493 -38.63 12.25 -51.98
CA ILE A 493 -39.53 11.78 -50.93
C ILE A 493 -39.38 12.61 -49.67
N ARG A 494 -40.44 13.36 -49.27
CA ARG A 494 -40.46 14.14 -48.05
C ARG A 494 -40.51 13.25 -46.82
N LYS A 495 -39.60 13.43 -45.87
CA LYS A 495 -39.52 12.69 -44.61
C LYS A 495 -39.93 13.47 -43.39
N GLN A 496 -39.61 14.80 -43.37
CA GLN A 496 -39.89 15.60 -42.21
C GLN A 496 -40.15 17.06 -42.62
N THR A 497 -41.13 17.70 -41.96
CA THR A 497 -41.38 19.14 -42.11
C THR A 497 -40.95 19.80 -40.79
N LEU A 498 -40.10 20.83 -40.90
CA LEU A 498 -39.63 21.65 -39.81
C LEU A 498 -40.25 23.08 -39.96
N VAL A 499 -40.08 23.91 -38.92
CA VAL A 499 -40.63 25.28 -38.94
C VAL A 499 -40.10 26.11 -40.11
N ASN A 500 -38.82 26.00 -40.48
CA ASN A 500 -38.11 26.79 -41.47
C ASN A 500 -37.57 26.01 -42.68
N ALA A 501 -37.74 24.68 -42.70
CA ALA A 501 -37.19 23.81 -43.75
C ALA A 501 -37.99 22.51 -43.88
N GLU A 502 -37.83 21.82 -45.00
CA GLU A 502 -38.31 20.47 -45.20
C GLU A 502 -37.12 19.52 -45.51
N ARG A 503 -37.25 18.25 -45.11
CA ARG A 503 -36.23 17.25 -45.30
C ARG A 503 -36.71 16.17 -46.27
N TYR A 504 -35.86 15.92 -47.24
CA TYR A 504 -36.14 15.00 -48.36
C TYR A 504 -35.07 13.93 -48.48
N ILE A 505 -35.43 12.83 -49.07
CA ILE A 505 -34.47 11.78 -49.49
C ILE A 505 -34.68 11.44 -50.96
N THR A 506 -33.59 11.06 -51.66
CA THR A 506 -33.59 10.55 -53.00
C THR A 506 -33.21 9.08 -52.98
N GLN A 507 -33.58 8.35 -54.02
CA GLN A 507 -33.18 6.96 -54.17
C GLN A 507 -31.66 6.80 -54.20
N GLU A 508 -31.00 7.67 -54.90
CA GLU A 508 -29.55 7.72 -55.06
C GLU A 508 -28.86 7.97 -53.68
N LEU A 509 -29.38 8.93 -52.89
CA LEU A 509 -28.88 9.20 -51.56
C LEU A 509 -29.04 7.99 -50.64
N LYS A 510 -30.14 7.23 -50.78
CA LYS A 510 -30.41 6.06 -49.97
C LYS A 510 -29.48 4.89 -50.32
N GLU A 511 -29.28 4.61 -51.60
CA GLU A 511 -28.35 3.59 -52.06
C GLU A 511 -26.91 3.87 -51.65
N TYR A 512 -26.54 5.13 -51.63
CA TYR A 512 -25.24 5.59 -51.19
C TYR A 512 -25.07 5.48 -49.70
N GLU A 513 -26.11 5.82 -48.95
CA GLU A 513 -26.15 5.61 -47.47
C GLU A 513 -25.93 4.14 -47.11
N GLU A 514 -26.63 3.22 -47.78
CA GLU A 514 -26.46 1.77 -47.53
C GLU A 514 -25.02 1.30 -47.80
N LYS A 515 -24.35 1.87 -48.83
CA LYS A 515 -22.94 1.57 -49.14
C LYS A 515 -22.00 2.11 -48.04
N ILE A 516 -22.21 3.34 -47.54
CA ILE A 516 -21.39 3.93 -46.50
C ILE A 516 -21.56 3.17 -45.18
N LEU A 517 -22.80 2.93 -44.74
CA LEU A 517 -23.08 2.22 -43.47
C LEU A 517 -22.52 0.79 -43.49
N SER A 518 -22.69 0.08 -44.63
CA SER A 518 -22.11 -1.26 -44.78
C SER A 518 -20.56 -1.24 -44.76
N ALA A 519 -19.93 -0.17 -45.29
CA ALA A 519 -18.49 0.00 -45.23
C ALA A 519 -18.02 0.29 -43.81
N GLU A 520 -18.71 1.16 -43.06
CA GLU A 520 -18.37 1.48 -41.65
C GLU A 520 -18.47 0.25 -40.73
N ASP A 521 -19.54 -0.55 -40.86
CA ASP A 521 -19.69 -1.80 -40.11
C ASP A 521 -18.58 -2.80 -40.43
N ARG A 522 -18.17 -2.91 -41.69
CA ARG A 522 -17.09 -3.79 -42.14
C ARG A 522 -15.71 -3.27 -41.66
N ILE A 523 -15.48 -1.96 -41.72
CA ILE A 523 -14.28 -1.32 -41.16
C ILE A 523 -14.17 -1.69 -39.70
N TYR A 524 -15.23 -1.45 -38.89
CA TYR A 524 -15.26 -1.80 -37.49
C TYR A 524 -14.95 -3.27 -37.21
N ALA A 525 -15.54 -4.16 -37.97
CA ALA A 525 -15.32 -5.62 -37.84
C ALA A 525 -13.86 -6.00 -38.14
N LEU A 526 -13.28 -5.46 -39.22
CA LEU A 526 -11.88 -5.70 -39.60
C LEU A 526 -10.91 -5.12 -38.61
N GLU A 527 -11.10 -3.85 -38.19
CA GLU A 527 -10.25 -3.22 -37.16
C GLU A 527 -10.30 -4.02 -35.85
N THR A 528 -11.50 -4.46 -35.43
CA THR A 528 -11.67 -5.26 -34.21
C THR A 528 -10.92 -6.60 -34.32
N ARG A 529 -10.98 -7.24 -35.46
CA ARG A 529 -10.26 -8.51 -35.72
C ARG A 529 -8.75 -8.32 -35.67
N ILE A 530 -8.20 -7.35 -36.42
CA ILE A 530 -6.76 -7.10 -36.51
C ILE A 530 -6.21 -6.66 -35.15
N TYR A 531 -6.94 -5.78 -34.45
CA TYR A 531 -6.60 -5.35 -33.10
C TYR A 531 -6.63 -6.51 -32.11
N GLY A 532 -7.64 -7.36 -32.15
CA GLY A 532 -7.76 -8.57 -31.32
C GLY A 532 -6.61 -9.56 -31.54
N GLU A 533 -6.18 -9.76 -32.80
CA GLU A 533 -5.01 -10.59 -33.14
C GLU A 533 -3.71 -10.02 -32.53
N LEU A 534 -3.53 -8.69 -32.60
CA LEU A 534 -2.38 -8.01 -31.99
C LEU A 534 -2.40 -8.15 -30.46
N VAL A 535 -3.55 -7.94 -29.82
CA VAL A 535 -3.70 -8.13 -28.36
C VAL A 535 -3.40 -9.58 -27.95
N ALA A 536 -3.84 -10.56 -28.74
CA ALA A 536 -3.53 -11.97 -28.50
C ALA A 536 -2.02 -12.26 -28.62
N GLU A 537 -1.30 -11.56 -29.50
CA GLU A 537 0.16 -11.66 -29.60
C GLU A 537 0.87 -11.02 -28.41
N ILE A 538 0.41 -9.85 -27.95
CA ILE A 538 0.88 -9.23 -26.70
C ILE A 538 0.70 -10.20 -25.54
N GLN A 539 -0.47 -10.83 -25.40
CA GLN A 539 -0.75 -11.79 -24.32
C GLN A 539 0.24 -12.97 -24.31
N ARG A 540 0.66 -13.47 -25.45
CA ARG A 540 1.67 -14.55 -25.53
C ARG A 540 3.05 -14.11 -25.07
N ASN A 541 3.36 -12.83 -25.15
CA ASN A 541 4.65 -12.25 -24.76
C ASN A 541 4.67 -11.69 -23.32
N ILE A 542 3.57 -11.76 -22.57
CA ILE A 542 3.48 -11.23 -21.19
C ILE A 542 4.64 -11.70 -20.29
N PRO A 543 5.02 -12.98 -20.22
CA PRO A 543 6.12 -13.43 -19.36
C PRO A 543 7.47 -12.79 -19.70
N ALA A 544 7.74 -12.57 -21.00
CA ALA A 544 8.95 -11.90 -21.44
C ALA A 544 8.96 -10.42 -21.05
N ILE A 545 7.84 -9.72 -21.26
CA ILE A 545 7.68 -8.31 -20.88
C ILE A 545 7.79 -8.15 -19.38
N GLN A 546 7.15 -8.99 -18.56
CA GLN A 546 7.26 -8.95 -17.10
C GLN A 546 8.70 -9.16 -16.63
N THR A 547 9.46 -10.04 -17.28
CA THR A 547 10.88 -10.23 -16.96
C THR A 547 11.65 -8.93 -17.19
N ASN A 548 11.40 -8.25 -18.30
CA ASN A 548 12.03 -6.97 -18.60
C ASN A 548 11.61 -5.89 -17.61
N CYS A 549 10.31 -5.81 -17.25
CA CYS A 549 9.81 -4.86 -16.25
C CYS A 549 10.52 -5.01 -14.91
N ARG A 550 10.72 -6.26 -14.42
CA ARG A 550 11.43 -6.53 -13.16
C ARG A 550 12.90 -6.08 -13.22
N ILE A 551 13.56 -6.29 -14.36
CA ILE A 551 14.96 -5.87 -14.56
C ILE A 551 15.06 -4.34 -14.61
N ILE A 552 14.16 -3.69 -15.36
CA ILE A 552 14.09 -2.24 -15.49
C ILE A 552 13.77 -1.59 -14.14
N ALA A 553 12.79 -2.10 -13.41
CA ALA A 553 12.46 -1.61 -12.07
C ALA A 553 13.67 -1.69 -11.12
N ARG A 554 14.43 -2.79 -11.20
CA ARG A 554 15.65 -2.95 -10.40
C ARG A 554 16.76 -1.97 -10.81
N LEU A 555 16.95 -1.76 -12.10
CA LEU A 555 17.89 -0.74 -12.61
C LEU A 555 17.48 0.66 -12.17
N ASP A 556 16.18 0.98 -12.23
CA ASP A 556 15.62 2.27 -11.86
C ASP A 556 15.87 2.60 -10.38
N VAL A 557 15.64 1.63 -9.49
CA VAL A 557 15.93 1.80 -8.05
C VAL A 557 17.44 2.04 -7.83
N LEU A 558 18.31 1.25 -8.48
CA LEU A 558 19.76 1.37 -8.30
C LEU A 558 20.31 2.67 -8.92
N ALA A 559 19.79 3.10 -10.05
CA ALA A 559 20.07 4.41 -10.64
C ALA A 559 19.57 5.55 -9.72
N GLY A 560 18.37 5.41 -9.15
CA GLY A 560 17.83 6.34 -8.16
C GLY A 560 18.72 6.45 -6.91
N PHE A 561 19.29 5.34 -6.42
CA PHE A 561 20.26 5.36 -5.31
C PHE A 561 21.57 6.04 -5.69
N ALA A 562 22.06 5.87 -6.92
CA ALA A 562 23.23 6.58 -7.40
C ALA A 562 22.98 8.10 -7.50
N GLN A 563 21.81 8.51 -7.99
CA GLN A 563 21.42 9.92 -8.00
C GLN A 563 21.32 10.48 -6.58
N LEU A 564 20.65 9.76 -5.67
CA LEU A 564 20.54 10.15 -4.25
C LEU A 564 21.93 10.33 -3.62
N ALA A 565 22.88 9.41 -3.91
CA ALA A 565 24.25 9.47 -3.41
C ALA A 565 25.00 10.68 -3.99
N ARG A 566 24.83 10.96 -5.27
CA ARG A 566 25.42 12.13 -5.94
C ARG A 566 24.92 13.44 -5.35
N ASP A 567 23.60 13.57 -5.19
CA ASP A 567 22.96 14.81 -4.76
C ASP A 567 23.23 15.11 -3.28
N ASN A 568 23.31 14.08 -2.42
CA ASN A 568 23.40 14.24 -0.95
C ASN A 568 24.75 13.76 -0.37
N HIS A 569 25.75 13.45 -1.22
CA HIS A 569 27.08 13.00 -0.78
C HIS A 569 27.00 11.77 0.14
N TYR A 570 26.24 10.73 -0.28
CA TYR A 570 26.20 9.46 0.45
C TYR A 570 27.35 8.56 0.03
N ASN A 571 27.87 7.81 0.98
CA ASN A 571 29.01 6.93 0.76
C ASN A 571 28.62 5.46 0.83
N ARG A 572 29.41 4.61 0.14
CA ARG A 572 29.22 3.16 0.13
C ARG A 572 29.47 2.58 1.52
N PRO A 573 28.50 1.85 2.14
CA PRO A 573 28.74 1.15 3.39
C PRO A 573 29.47 -0.17 3.17
N GLU A 574 30.24 -0.60 4.19
CA GLU A 574 30.86 -1.93 4.26
C GLU A 574 29.95 -2.88 5.06
N MET A 575 29.30 -3.84 4.38
CA MET A 575 28.51 -4.87 5.04
C MET A 575 29.37 -6.06 5.46
N THR A 576 29.29 -6.44 6.73
CA THR A 576 30.12 -7.50 7.31
C THR A 576 29.28 -8.58 8.00
N LYS A 577 29.92 -9.72 8.33
CA LYS A 577 29.30 -10.80 9.12
C LYS A 577 29.52 -10.65 10.61
N ASP A 578 30.38 -9.74 11.02
CA ASP A 578 30.62 -9.46 12.43
C ASP A 578 29.38 -8.81 13.09
N LEU A 579 29.49 -8.49 14.35
CA LEU A 579 28.42 -7.92 15.16
C LEU A 579 28.70 -6.43 15.50
N THR A 580 29.43 -5.74 14.64
CA THR A 580 29.84 -4.36 14.85
C THR A 580 28.98 -3.39 14.05
N LEU A 581 28.64 -2.28 14.64
CA LEU A 581 28.09 -1.10 13.97
C LEU A 581 29.07 0.06 14.24
N ASP A 582 29.73 0.55 13.19
CA ASP A 582 30.64 1.70 13.26
C ASP A 582 30.26 2.71 12.16
N ILE A 583 29.62 3.78 12.55
CA ILE A 583 29.19 4.88 11.69
C ILE A 583 30.02 6.10 12.03
N LYS A 584 30.69 6.70 11.04
CA LYS A 584 31.43 7.95 11.18
C LYS A 584 30.70 9.08 10.47
N ALA A 585 30.56 10.18 11.18
CA ALA A 585 29.89 11.38 10.68
C ALA A 585 28.51 11.10 10.08
N GLY A 586 27.69 10.26 10.77
CA GLY A 586 26.34 9.93 10.33
C GLY A 586 25.41 11.15 10.36
N ARG A 587 24.53 11.27 9.34
CA ARG A 587 23.53 12.32 9.19
C ARG A 587 22.14 11.70 9.07
N HIS A 588 21.12 12.49 9.40
CA HIS A 588 19.72 12.02 9.30
C HIS A 588 19.17 12.29 7.90
N PRO A 589 18.83 11.26 7.08
CA PRO A 589 18.53 11.43 5.66
C PRO A 589 17.32 12.32 5.38
N VAL A 590 16.35 12.39 6.29
CA VAL A 590 15.17 13.25 6.12
C VAL A 590 15.41 14.65 6.67
N ILE A 591 15.99 14.77 7.88
CA ILE A 591 16.17 16.10 8.51
C ILE A 591 17.15 16.94 7.70
N GLU A 592 18.25 16.37 7.19
CA GLU A 592 19.23 17.13 6.40
C GLU A 592 18.62 17.76 5.14
N THR A 593 17.64 17.12 4.52
CA THR A 593 16.96 17.65 3.32
C THR A 593 15.91 18.74 3.64
N LEU A 594 15.49 18.84 4.89
CA LEU A 594 14.51 19.82 5.35
C LEU A 594 15.16 21.07 5.97
N MET A 595 16.48 21.06 6.12
CA MET A 595 17.19 22.20 6.72
C MET A 595 17.16 23.42 5.81
N PRO A 596 17.02 24.63 6.38
CA PRO A 596 17.11 25.86 5.60
C PRO A 596 18.44 25.98 4.84
N ALA A 597 18.41 26.65 3.71
CA ALA A 597 19.63 26.89 2.93
C ALA A 597 20.69 27.64 3.75
N GLY A 598 21.88 27.04 3.85
CA GLY A 598 23.00 27.58 4.64
C GLY A 598 23.14 27.02 6.06
N GLU A 599 22.21 26.18 6.50
CA GLU A 599 22.37 25.38 7.72
C GLU A 599 22.79 23.96 7.37
N GLU A 600 23.79 23.41 8.08
CA GLU A 600 24.26 22.04 7.90
C GLU A 600 23.81 21.17 9.06
N TYR A 601 23.50 19.89 8.75
CA TYR A 601 23.23 18.90 9.78
C TYR A 601 24.51 18.57 10.56
N VAL A 602 24.46 18.54 11.89
CA VAL A 602 25.61 18.19 12.72
C VAL A 602 25.82 16.68 12.72
N PRO A 603 26.87 16.17 12.05
CA PRO A 603 27.10 14.74 11.92
C PRO A 603 27.60 14.13 13.24
N ASN A 604 27.23 12.87 13.50
CA ASN A 604 27.61 12.16 14.72
C ASN A 604 28.17 10.78 14.47
N ASP A 605 29.13 10.36 15.28
CA ASP A 605 29.70 9.03 15.26
C ASP A 605 28.92 8.08 16.18
N ILE A 606 28.67 6.87 15.73
CA ILE A 606 28.04 5.81 16.53
C ILE A 606 28.87 4.53 16.40
N PHE A 607 29.26 4.00 17.54
CA PHE A 607 29.93 2.71 17.62
C PHE A 607 29.19 1.79 18.57
N LEU A 608 28.86 0.55 18.13
CA LEU A 608 28.26 -0.49 18.95
C LEU A 608 28.89 -1.85 18.61
N ASP A 609 29.24 -2.63 19.64
CA ASP A 609 29.71 -4.00 19.51
C ASP A 609 29.17 -4.91 20.63
N ASN A 610 29.43 -6.20 20.56
CA ASN A 610 29.00 -7.15 21.61
C ASN A 610 30.04 -7.33 22.74
N LYS A 611 31.17 -6.61 22.70
CA LYS A 611 32.31 -6.84 23.61
C LYS A 611 32.48 -5.70 24.61
N LYS A 612 32.42 -4.47 24.14
CA LYS A 612 32.75 -3.29 24.94
C LYS A 612 31.63 -2.27 25.04
N GLN A 613 30.82 -2.14 24.01
CA GLN A 613 29.79 -1.10 23.89
C GLN A 613 28.54 -1.65 23.22
N GLN A 614 27.80 -2.50 23.97
CA GLN A 614 26.54 -3.08 23.50
C GLN A 614 25.39 -2.09 23.62
N ILE A 615 25.37 -1.34 24.72
CA ILE A 615 24.29 -0.40 25.06
C ILE A 615 24.89 0.98 25.27
N ILE A 616 24.34 1.96 24.58
CA ILE A 616 24.61 3.39 24.82
C ILE A 616 23.41 3.95 25.57
N ILE A 617 23.64 4.47 26.76
CA ILE A 617 22.70 5.30 27.50
C ILE A 617 22.94 6.74 27.08
N LEU A 618 21.90 7.34 26.47
CA LEU A 618 21.98 8.68 25.90
C LEU A 618 21.18 9.67 26.76
N THR A 619 21.87 10.56 27.45
CA THR A 619 21.28 11.62 28.31
C THR A 619 21.33 12.98 27.62
N GLY A 620 20.56 13.94 28.12
CA GLY A 620 20.52 15.31 27.62
C GLY A 620 19.09 15.84 27.48
N PRO A 621 18.91 17.13 27.19
CA PRO A 621 17.60 17.78 27.08
C PRO A 621 16.81 17.30 25.86
N ASN A 622 15.48 17.38 25.94
CA ASN A 622 14.61 16.84 24.90
C ASN A 622 14.79 17.49 23.51
N MET A 623 15.14 18.78 23.46
CA MET A 623 15.38 19.53 22.22
C MET A 623 16.80 19.34 21.66
N ALA A 624 17.66 18.57 22.30
CA ALA A 624 19.04 18.41 21.88
C ALA A 624 19.22 17.48 20.66
N GLY A 625 18.19 16.72 20.28
CA GLY A 625 18.23 15.83 19.12
C GLY A 625 18.47 14.36 19.43
N LYS A 626 18.20 13.88 20.67
CA LYS A 626 18.32 12.47 21.07
C LYS A 626 17.52 11.54 20.12
N SER A 627 16.23 11.79 19.97
CA SER A 627 15.33 10.99 19.12
C SER A 627 15.75 11.02 17.64
N ALA A 628 16.27 12.16 17.16
CA ALA A 628 16.81 12.28 15.81
C ALA A 628 18.04 11.39 15.61
N LEU A 629 18.94 11.32 16.60
CA LEU A 629 20.13 10.45 16.56
C LEU A 629 19.75 8.96 16.56
N LEU A 630 18.76 8.56 17.36
CA LEU A 630 18.25 7.20 17.36
C LEU A 630 17.72 6.83 15.97
N ARG A 631 16.79 7.64 15.44
CA ARG A 631 16.20 7.43 14.10
C ARG A 631 17.26 7.42 13.02
N GLN A 632 18.21 8.37 13.02
CA GLN A 632 19.35 8.43 12.11
C GLN A 632 20.07 7.07 12.04
N THR A 633 20.39 6.49 13.19
CA THR A 633 21.13 5.22 13.26
C THR A 633 20.35 4.08 12.60
N ALA A 634 19.06 3.95 12.89
CA ALA A 634 18.21 2.94 12.26
C ALA A 634 18.05 3.17 10.75
N LEU A 635 17.86 4.42 10.33
CA LEU A 635 17.69 4.75 8.90
C LEU A 635 18.97 4.49 8.08
N ILE A 636 20.16 4.74 8.65
CA ILE A 636 21.45 4.39 8.01
C ILE A 636 21.54 2.88 7.84
N VAL A 637 21.22 2.09 8.87
CA VAL A 637 21.22 0.61 8.78
C VAL A 637 20.19 0.13 7.76
N LEU A 638 18.99 0.71 7.76
CA LEU A 638 17.94 0.37 6.81
C LEU A 638 18.37 0.65 5.36
N LEU A 639 18.92 1.86 5.09
CA LEU A 639 19.43 2.23 3.77
C LEU A 639 20.53 1.27 3.30
N ALA A 640 21.47 0.90 4.18
CA ALA A 640 22.47 -0.09 3.85
C ALA A 640 21.82 -1.44 3.49
N GLN A 641 20.86 -1.93 4.26
CA GLN A 641 20.24 -3.26 4.03
C GLN A 641 19.20 -3.30 2.91
N ILE A 642 18.89 -2.18 2.26
CA ILE A 642 18.20 -2.18 0.97
C ILE A 642 19.13 -2.05 -0.23
N GLY A 643 20.43 -1.78 -0.01
CA GLY A 643 21.45 -1.65 -1.06
C GLY A 643 21.69 -0.21 -1.51
N SER A 644 21.27 0.78 -0.74
CA SER A 644 21.59 2.20 -0.95
C SER A 644 22.93 2.57 -0.30
N PHE A 645 23.59 3.60 -0.83
CA PHE A 645 24.62 4.32 -0.11
C PHE A 645 24.00 5.08 1.07
N VAL A 646 24.82 5.45 2.05
CA VAL A 646 24.35 5.95 3.34
C VAL A 646 24.86 7.37 3.64
N PRO A 647 24.09 8.20 4.36
CA PRO A 647 24.49 9.55 4.78
C PRO A 647 25.51 9.50 5.94
N ALA A 648 26.72 9.08 5.62
CA ALA A 648 27.85 9.01 6.56
C ALA A 648 29.16 9.11 5.78
N ASP A 649 30.27 9.56 6.45
CA ASP A 649 31.59 9.55 5.83
C ASP A 649 32.08 8.12 5.59
N SER A 650 31.82 7.24 6.57
CA SER A 650 32.01 5.80 6.43
C SER A 650 31.06 5.06 7.37
N ALA A 651 30.63 3.86 6.94
CA ALA A 651 29.79 2.99 7.76
C ALA A 651 30.21 1.54 7.57
N ARG A 652 30.66 0.89 8.66
CA ARG A 652 30.89 -0.54 8.72
C ARG A 652 29.78 -1.19 9.53
N ILE A 653 28.99 -2.03 8.89
CA ILE A 653 27.75 -2.54 9.43
C ILE A 653 27.74 -4.08 9.39
N GLY A 654 27.77 -4.72 10.58
CA GLY A 654 27.38 -6.12 10.71
C GLY A 654 25.87 -6.20 10.44
N TYR A 655 25.42 -7.05 9.50
CA TYR A 655 23.99 -7.10 9.16
C TYR A 655 23.10 -7.34 10.37
N PHE A 656 21.97 -6.67 10.41
CA PHE A 656 20.93 -6.84 11.41
C PHE A 656 19.81 -7.74 10.87
N ASP A 657 19.23 -8.56 11.74
CA ASP A 657 18.06 -9.38 11.42
C ASP A 657 16.77 -8.74 11.90
N LYS A 658 16.86 -7.83 12.89
CA LYS A 658 15.70 -7.14 13.47
C LYS A 658 16.05 -5.70 13.81
N ILE A 659 15.12 -4.80 13.54
CA ILE A 659 15.17 -3.40 13.96
C ILE A 659 13.92 -3.10 14.77
N PHE A 660 14.11 -2.63 16.01
CA PHE A 660 13.04 -2.26 16.92
C PHE A 660 13.18 -0.82 17.32
N THR A 661 12.08 -0.09 17.32
CA THR A 661 12.05 1.27 17.83
C THR A 661 10.87 1.50 18.75
N ARG A 662 11.14 2.14 19.88
CA ARG A 662 10.14 2.76 20.70
C ARG A 662 10.53 4.23 20.87
N VAL A 663 10.01 5.09 20.00
CA VAL A 663 10.32 6.52 19.91
C VAL A 663 9.03 7.33 19.85
N GLY A 664 8.89 8.28 20.79
CA GLY A 664 7.73 9.18 20.85
C GLY A 664 6.50 8.61 21.57
N ALA A 665 5.69 9.48 22.14
CA ALA A 665 4.40 9.15 22.72
C ALA A 665 3.32 9.29 21.61
N THR A 666 2.68 8.21 21.24
CA THR A 666 1.49 8.24 20.38
C THR A 666 0.25 8.01 21.23
N ASP A 667 -0.55 9.05 21.38
CA ASP A 667 -1.87 8.95 22.01
C ASP A 667 -2.81 8.22 21.05
N ASN A 668 -3.16 6.98 21.40
CA ASN A 668 -4.17 6.24 20.66
C ASN A 668 -5.54 6.41 21.36
N ILE A 669 -6.06 7.63 21.29
CA ILE A 669 -7.33 8.03 21.94
C ILE A 669 -8.51 7.16 21.45
N SER A 670 -8.40 6.59 20.25
CA SER A 670 -9.50 5.82 19.64
C SER A 670 -9.81 4.46 20.30
N ARG A 671 -8.86 3.88 21.08
CA ARG A 671 -9.04 2.60 21.78
C ARG A 671 -9.19 2.73 23.30
N GLY A 672 -9.08 3.95 23.86
CA GLY A 672 -9.17 4.15 25.32
C GLY A 672 -8.03 3.49 26.12
N GLU A 673 -6.94 3.06 25.45
CA GLU A 673 -5.78 2.48 26.11
C GLU A 673 -4.90 3.60 26.70
N SER A 674 -4.41 3.39 27.92
CA SER A 674 -3.43 4.32 28.54
C SER A 674 -2.14 4.34 27.70
N THR A 675 -1.59 5.54 27.43
CA THR A 675 -0.29 5.70 26.73
C THR A 675 0.81 4.86 27.35
N PHE A 676 0.82 4.72 28.68
CA PHE A 676 1.76 3.87 29.39
C PHE A 676 1.55 2.38 29.11
N MET A 677 0.29 1.90 28.99
CA MET A 677 0.02 0.49 28.65
C MET A 677 0.49 0.16 27.24
N VAL A 678 0.26 1.06 26.27
CA VAL A 678 0.77 0.89 24.90
C VAL A 678 2.30 0.83 24.91
N GLU A 679 2.97 1.71 25.66
CA GLU A 679 4.42 1.72 25.84
C GLU A 679 4.93 0.38 26.39
N MET A 680 4.28 -0.17 27.41
CA MET A 680 4.68 -1.45 28.00
C MET A 680 4.44 -2.63 27.06
N LEU A 681 3.35 -2.63 26.29
CA LEU A 681 3.08 -3.67 25.28
C LEU A 681 4.13 -3.64 24.15
N GLU A 682 4.46 -2.47 23.61
CA GLU A 682 5.51 -2.31 22.60
C GLU A 682 6.87 -2.78 23.14
N THR A 683 7.23 -2.37 24.36
CA THR A 683 8.48 -2.78 25.01
C THR A 683 8.53 -4.27 25.29
N SER A 684 7.44 -4.86 25.77
CA SER A 684 7.32 -6.30 25.99
C SER A 684 7.55 -7.08 24.70
N MET A 685 6.93 -6.66 23.61
CA MET A 685 7.11 -7.30 22.30
C MET A 685 8.57 -7.23 21.85
N ILE A 686 9.25 -6.10 22.03
CA ILE A 686 10.68 -5.96 21.74
C ILE A 686 11.50 -6.96 22.55
N LEU A 687 11.32 -7.00 23.87
CA LEU A 687 12.12 -7.84 24.76
C LEU A 687 11.97 -9.33 24.49
N HIS A 688 10.77 -9.81 24.12
CA HIS A 688 10.53 -11.21 23.76
C HIS A 688 11.13 -11.62 22.42
N ASN A 689 11.40 -10.68 21.52
CA ASN A 689 11.86 -10.95 20.16
C ASN A 689 13.34 -10.62 19.91
N LEU A 690 14.13 -10.37 20.94
CA LEU A 690 15.54 -10.02 20.81
C LEU A 690 16.37 -11.17 20.21
N SER A 691 17.34 -10.79 19.37
CA SER A 691 18.41 -11.65 18.84
C SER A 691 19.78 -10.98 19.05
N GLU A 692 20.87 -11.71 18.80
CA GLU A 692 22.22 -11.14 18.85
C GLU A 692 22.48 -10.07 17.78
N ARG A 693 21.62 -10.05 16.74
CA ARG A 693 21.68 -9.14 15.61
C ARG A 693 20.57 -8.10 15.60
N SER A 694 19.87 -7.95 16.72
CA SER A 694 18.85 -6.91 16.85
C SER A 694 19.48 -5.53 17.08
N LEU A 695 18.92 -4.52 16.42
CA LEU A 695 19.11 -3.10 16.72
C LEU A 695 17.89 -2.59 17.46
N VAL A 696 18.10 -2.07 18.67
CA VAL A 696 17.03 -1.62 19.57
C VAL A 696 17.20 -0.14 19.89
N LEU A 697 16.15 0.64 19.65
CA LEU A 697 16.13 2.09 19.89
C LEU A 697 14.99 2.43 20.84
N LEU A 698 15.34 2.79 22.06
CA LEU A 698 14.38 3.11 23.12
C LEU A 698 14.52 4.58 23.51
N ASP A 699 13.41 5.30 23.46
CA ASP A 699 13.37 6.73 23.76
C ASP A 699 12.37 7.01 24.88
N GLU A 700 12.88 7.55 25.97
CA GLU A 700 12.12 8.03 27.14
C GLU A 700 11.16 7.00 27.74
N ILE A 701 11.59 5.74 27.89
CA ILE A 701 10.80 4.67 28.52
C ILE A 701 10.52 4.99 30.00
N GLY A 702 9.29 4.75 30.44
CA GLY A 702 8.85 4.96 31.84
C GLY A 702 8.29 6.36 32.11
N ARG A 703 8.06 7.20 31.06
CA ARG A 703 7.58 8.57 31.24
C ARG A 703 6.09 8.68 31.62
N GLY A 704 5.31 7.64 31.31
CA GLY A 704 3.85 7.61 31.51
C GLY A 704 3.39 7.23 32.93
N THR A 705 4.32 7.03 33.87
CA THR A 705 4.02 6.64 35.26
C THR A 705 4.77 7.50 36.29
N SER A 706 4.76 7.12 37.58
CA SER A 706 5.53 7.83 38.63
C SER A 706 7.03 7.78 38.34
N THR A 707 7.78 8.77 38.76
CA THR A 707 9.21 8.88 38.47
C THR A 707 10.00 7.64 38.90
N TYR A 708 9.74 7.14 40.13
CA TYR A 708 10.46 5.99 40.65
C TYR A 708 10.09 4.67 39.94
N ASP A 709 8.82 4.47 39.59
CA ASP A 709 8.39 3.29 38.84
C ASP A 709 8.98 3.33 37.41
N GLY A 710 8.89 4.48 36.74
CA GLY A 710 9.44 4.68 35.43
C GLY A 710 10.96 4.44 35.36
N MET A 711 11.70 4.98 36.31
CA MET A 711 13.15 4.78 36.47
C MET A 711 13.47 3.29 36.74
N SER A 712 12.72 2.64 37.63
CA SER A 712 12.92 1.21 37.96
C SER A 712 12.68 0.31 36.76
N ILE A 713 11.64 0.57 35.99
CA ILE A 713 11.34 -0.15 34.76
C ILE A 713 12.43 0.07 33.72
N ALA A 714 12.83 1.35 33.49
CA ALA A 714 13.87 1.69 32.54
C ALA A 714 15.20 1.00 32.87
N ARG A 715 15.59 0.99 34.15
CA ARG A 715 16.78 0.29 34.66
C ARG A 715 16.67 -1.22 34.41
N ALA A 716 15.58 -1.86 34.79
CA ALA A 716 15.36 -3.28 34.61
C ALA A 716 15.40 -3.72 33.13
N ILE A 717 14.92 -2.88 32.23
CA ILE A 717 14.99 -3.10 30.77
C ILE A 717 16.44 -3.10 30.28
N VAL A 718 17.26 -2.12 30.69
CA VAL A 718 18.69 -2.08 30.32
C VAL A 718 19.43 -3.30 30.87
N GLU A 719 19.19 -3.66 32.13
CA GLU A 719 19.74 -4.86 32.79
C GLU A 719 19.35 -6.12 32.05
N TYR A 720 18.07 -6.27 31.70
CA TYR A 720 17.55 -7.41 30.94
C TYR A 720 18.22 -7.52 29.55
N ILE A 721 18.32 -6.43 28.81
CA ILE A 721 18.96 -6.41 27.48
C ILE A 721 20.45 -6.77 27.61
N HIS A 722 21.15 -6.30 28.63
CA HIS A 722 22.55 -6.61 28.87
C HIS A 722 22.76 -8.09 29.21
N GLU A 723 21.97 -8.67 30.11
CA GLU A 723 22.14 -10.02 30.63
C GLU A 723 21.47 -11.08 29.72
N TYR A 724 20.26 -10.82 29.25
CA TYR A 724 19.43 -11.81 28.54
C TYR A 724 19.19 -11.46 27.06
N GLY A 725 19.48 -10.23 26.63
CA GLY A 725 19.24 -9.74 25.26
C GLY A 725 20.21 -10.27 24.22
N ARG A 726 20.95 -11.36 24.50
CA ARG A 726 21.85 -12.08 23.57
C ARG A 726 22.88 -11.19 22.85
N GLY A 727 23.13 -9.97 23.33
CA GLY A 727 24.05 -9.02 22.69
C GLY A 727 23.39 -8.06 21.71
N ALA A 728 22.09 -7.87 21.76
CA ALA A 728 21.35 -6.87 20.98
C ALA A 728 21.95 -5.47 21.17
N LYS A 729 22.23 -4.74 20.07
CA LYS A 729 22.80 -3.39 20.09
C LYS A 729 21.72 -2.41 20.43
N THR A 730 21.94 -1.59 21.45
CA THR A 730 20.88 -0.74 21.99
C THR A 730 21.35 0.70 22.14
N LEU A 731 20.52 1.63 21.64
CA LEU A 731 20.56 3.05 21.98
C LEU A 731 19.37 3.36 22.88
N PHE A 732 19.64 3.75 24.11
CA PHE A 732 18.65 4.02 25.14
C PHE A 732 18.68 5.50 25.52
N ALA A 733 17.81 6.31 24.95
CA ALA A 733 17.69 7.72 25.31
C ALA A 733 16.78 7.88 26.54
N THR A 734 17.23 8.64 27.50
CA THR A 734 16.52 8.86 28.77
C THR A 734 16.75 10.23 29.35
N HIS A 735 15.87 10.63 30.23
CA HIS A 735 16.03 11.80 31.10
C HIS A 735 16.39 11.43 32.56
N TYR A 736 16.42 10.10 32.83
CA TYR A 736 16.84 9.60 34.15
C TYR A 736 18.36 9.56 34.22
N HIS A 737 18.95 10.50 35.00
CA HIS A 737 20.41 10.64 35.19
C HIS A 737 20.98 9.52 36.04
N GLU A 738 20.16 8.92 36.88
CA GLU A 738 20.49 7.78 37.73
C GLU A 738 20.90 6.52 36.97
N LEU A 739 20.46 6.39 35.72
CA LEU A 739 20.88 5.31 34.86
C LEU A 739 22.35 5.40 34.43
N ASN A 740 23.00 6.53 34.62
CA ASN A 740 24.45 6.69 34.38
C ASN A 740 25.31 5.75 35.24
N ASP A 741 24.84 5.37 36.43
CA ASP A 741 25.55 4.44 37.32
C ASP A 741 25.69 3.04 36.68
N LEU A 742 24.88 2.68 35.68
CA LEU A 742 24.93 1.39 35.01
C LEU A 742 26.25 1.14 34.25
N GLU A 743 26.97 2.17 33.83
CA GLU A 743 28.29 2.04 33.20
C GLU A 743 29.34 1.48 34.16
N GLU A 744 29.24 1.82 35.46
CA GLU A 744 30.14 1.33 36.51
C GLU A 744 29.83 -0.17 36.84
N ILE A 745 28.57 -0.56 36.69
CA ILE A 745 28.08 -1.90 37.04
C ILE A 745 28.25 -2.88 35.89
N TYR A 746 27.94 -2.45 34.65
CA TYR A 746 27.86 -3.32 33.46
C TYR A 746 28.92 -2.97 32.43
N SER A 747 29.82 -3.89 32.17
CA SER A 747 31.03 -3.70 31.34
C SER A 747 30.78 -3.32 29.90
N ARG A 748 29.56 -3.61 29.37
CA ARG A 748 29.18 -3.33 27.98
C ARG A 748 28.18 -2.17 27.85
N VAL A 749 27.91 -1.43 28.92
CA VAL A 749 27.12 -0.20 28.94
C VAL A 749 28.06 0.99 28.88
N ARG A 750 27.73 2.02 28.09
CA ARG A 750 28.47 3.27 28.01
C ARG A 750 27.50 4.45 28.03
N ASN A 751 27.89 5.49 28.74
CA ASN A 751 27.13 6.72 28.82
C ASN A 751 27.61 7.72 27.78
N PHE A 752 26.64 8.35 27.15
CA PHE A 752 26.85 9.45 26.23
C PHE A 752 25.83 10.54 26.46
N HIS A 753 26.18 11.75 26.07
CA HIS A 753 25.26 12.87 26.12
C HIS A 753 25.33 13.74 24.88
N ILE A 754 24.25 14.44 24.56
CA ILE A 754 24.26 15.47 23.54
C ILE A 754 24.84 16.75 24.14
N ALA A 755 25.94 17.25 23.57
CA ALA A 755 26.65 18.41 24.05
C ALA A 755 25.81 19.68 23.97
N VAL A 756 25.85 20.42 25.05
CA VAL A 756 25.18 21.71 25.21
C VAL A 756 26.25 22.74 25.64
N LYS A 757 26.16 23.96 25.14
CA LYS A 757 27.03 25.08 25.55
C LYS A 757 26.21 26.16 26.21
N GLU A 758 26.53 26.49 27.43
CA GLU A 758 25.94 27.62 28.13
C GLU A 758 26.72 28.91 27.82
N VAL A 759 26.00 29.93 27.35
CA VAL A 759 26.56 31.28 27.09
C VAL A 759 25.68 32.29 27.82
N GLY A 760 26.13 32.66 29.02
CA GLY A 760 25.36 33.50 29.92
C GLY A 760 24.05 32.84 30.38
N SER A 761 22.90 33.44 30.05
CA SER A 761 21.57 32.87 30.35
C SER A 761 20.98 32.03 29.22
N GLN A 762 21.71 31.87 28.12
CA GLN A 762 21.25 31.10 26.94
C GLN A 762 21.96 29.75 26.86
N VAL A 763 21.20 28.74 26.42
CA VAL A 763 21.67 27.38 26.16
C VAL A 763 21.68 27.15 24.65
N ILE A 764 22.85 26.83 24.13
CA ILE A 764 23.06 26.48 22.71
C ILE A 764 23.20 24.97 22.60
N PHE A 765 22.30 24.35 21.90
CA PHE A 765 22.37 22.91 21.59
C PHE A 765 23.38 22.67 20.48
N LEU A 766 24.53 22.07 20.82
CA LEU A 766 25.56 21.76 19.84
C LEU A 766 25.22 20.55 18.97
N ARG A 767 24.21 19.77 19.36
CA ARG A 767 23.74 18.54 18.67
C ARG A 767 24.85 17.51 18.42
N LYS A 768 25.98 17.59 19.15
CA LYS A 768 27.13 16.69 19.02
C LYS A 768 27.15 15.68 20.15
N LEU A 769 27.28 14.39 19.81
CA LEU A 769 27.40 13.29 20.76
C LEU A 769 28.78 13.36 21.45
N LYS A 770 28.82 13.18 22.76
CA LYS A 770 30.04 13.10 23.57
C LYS A 770 29.94 11.97 24.59
N GLU A 771 31.05 11.33 24.89
CA GLU A 771 31.17 10.33 25.94
C GLU A 771 30.91 10.93 27.34
N GLY A 772 30.35 10.09 28.22
CA GLY A 772 30.01 10.45 29.60
C GLY A 772 28.56 10.91 29.75
N GLY A 773 28.02 10.81 30.95
CA GLY A 773 26.67 11.27 31.29
C GLY A 773 26.64 12.78 31.63
N THR A 774 25.47 13.41 31.57
CA THR A 774 25.25 14.72 32.15
C THR A 774 24.57 14.58 33.51
N ALA A 775 25.01 15.40 34.48
CA ALA A 775 24.40 15.47 35.80
C ALA A 775 23.32 16.56 35.91
N HIS A 776 23.15 17.41 34.88
CA HIS A 776 22.27 18.58 34.94
C HIS A 776 21.04 18.43 34.06
N SER A 777 19.89 18.83 34.61
CA SER A 777 18.62 18.95 33.89
C SER A 777 18.50 20.35 33.26
N PHE A 778 18.13 20.40 31.96
CA PHE A 778 17.97 21.68 31.24
C PHE A 778 16.50 22.07 31.03
N GLY A 779 15.54 21.41 31.68
CA GLY A 779 14.11 21.66 31.51
C GLY A 779 13.69 23.10 31.76
N ILE A 780 14.22 23.71 32.79
CA ILE A 780 13.94 25.13 33.16
C ILE A 780 14.52 26.08 32.10
N HIS A 781 15.67 25.76 31.53
CA HIS A 781 16.25 26.56 30.43
C HIS A 781 15.38 26.51 29.18
N VAL A 782 14.83 25.33 28.84
CA VAL A 782 13.88 25.18 27.72
C VAL A 782 12.59 25.95 27.99
N ALA A 783 12.05 25.90 29.22
CA ALA A 783 10.87 26.66 29.59
C ALA A 783 11.10 28.19 29.45
N ARG A 784 12.31 28.66 29.79
CA ARG A 784 12.72 30.07 29.57
C ARG A 784 12.78 30.42 28.08
N MET A 785 13.34 29.55 27.25
CA MET A 785 13.38 29.73 25.79
C MET A 785 11.98 29.75 25.17
N ALA A 786 11.05 28.97 25.69
CA ALA A 786 9.65 28.94 25.29
C ALA A 786 8.86 30.20 25.70
N GLY A 787 9.48 31.14 26.41
CA GLY A 787 8.86 32.41 26.81
C GLY A 787 7.98 32.34 28.04
N MET A 788 8.17 31.33 28.92
CA MET A 788 7.44 31.29 30.19
C MET A 788 7.68 32.54 31.07
N PRO A 789 6.68 32.98 31.85
CA PRO A 789 6.82 34.12 32.75
C PRO A 789 8.03 33.99 33.69
N LYS A 790 8.75 35.08 33.91
CA LYS A 790 9.99 35.09 34.72
C LYS A 790 9.76 34.58 36.14
N GLU A 791 8.63 34.92 36.74
CA GLU A 791 8.24 34.50 38.09
C GLU A 791 8.09 32.97 38.19
N VAL A 792 7.55 32.31 37.14
CA VAL A 792 7.42 30.83 37.05
C VAL A 792 8.81 30.21 36.98
N ILE A 793 9.69 30.74 36.12
CA ILE A 793 11.06 30.25 35.96
C ILE A 793 11.83 30.36 37.29
N GLN A 794 11.76 31.51 37.96
CA GLN A 794 12.45 31.75 39.24
C GLN A 794 11.96 30.81 40.36
N SER A 795 10.63 30.58 40.42
CA SER A 795 10.03 29.62 41.36
C SER A 795 10.50 28.19 41.08
N ALA A 796 10.55 27.79 39.78
CA ALA A 796 11.02 26.47 39.36
C ALA A 796 12.52 26.25 39.72
N GLU A 797 13.38 27.25 39.50
CA GLU A 797 14.80 27.19 39.88
C GLU A 797 15.00 27.04 41.40
N ASN A 798 14.22 27.76 42.20
CA ASN A 798 14.29 27.65 43.66
C ASN A 798 13.84 26.27 44.15
N THR A 799 12.77 25.72 43.52
CA THR A 799 12.27 24.40 43.84
C THR A 799 13.25 23.31 43.44
N LEU A 800 13.87 23.43 42.28
CA LEU A 800 14.89 22.46 41.80
C LEU A 800 16.07 22.39 42.75
N LYS A 801 16.62 23.56 43.19
CA LYS A 801 17.71 23.62 44.17
C LYS A 801 17.35 22.95 45.48
N ALA A 802 16.11 23.12 45.95
CA ALA A 802 15.65 22.50 47.21
C ALA A 802 15.55 20.97 47.07
N LEU A 803 15.09 20.45 45.91
CA LEU A 803 15.00 19.00 45.65
C LEU A 803 16.39 18.38 45.53
N GLU A 804 17.32 18.96 44.78
CA GLU A 804 18.69 18.48 44.60
C GLU A 804 19.46 18.42 45.94
N MET A 805 19.22 19.40 46.87
CA MET A 805 19.80 19.36 48.21
C MET A 805 19.25 18.20 49.07
N ASN A 806 17.97 17.88 48.95
CA ASN A 806 17.36 16.77 49.68
C ASN A 806 17.84 15.41 49.17
N ASP A 807 17.97 15.20 47.87
CA ASP A 807 18.48 13.96 47.28
C ASP A 807 19.95 13.70 47.66
N SER A 808 20.77 14.73 47.71
CA SER A 808 22.18 14.63 48.16
C SER A 808 22.33 14.08 49.59
N GLN A 809 21.36 14.37 50.45
CA GLN A 809 21.37 13.84 51.86
C GLN A 809 20.92 12.36 51.90
N HIS A 810 20.05 11.93 51.04
CA HIS A 810 19.62 10.52 50.98
C HIS A 810 20.68 9.58 50.38
N ILE A 811 21.43 10.02 49.36
CA ILE A 811 22.50 9.24 48.73
C ILE A 811 23.70 9.03 49.69
N VAL A 812 24.03 10.01 50.52
CA VAL A 812 25.14 9.87 51.51
C VAL A 812 24.78 8.88 52.61
N SER A 813 23.49 8.76 52.98
CA SER A 813 23.04 7.77 53.96
C SER A 813 22.94 6.33 53.43
N ALA A 814 22.66 6.13 52.16
CA ALA A 814 22.59 4.79 51.50
C ALA A 814 24.00 4.17 51.28
N ARG A 815 25.07 4.98 51.10
CA ARG A 815 26.44 4.46 50.90
C ARG A 815 27.11 3.93 52.19
N LYS A 816 26.47 4.03 53.38
CA LYS A 816 26.98 3.52 54.65
C LYS A 816 26.34 2.20 55.12
N GLY A 817 25.45 1.59 54.35
CA GLY A 817 24.83 0.32 54.65
C GLY A 817 25.55 -0.87 53.99
N GLU A 818 26.12 -1.80 54.78
CA GLU A 818 26.76 -3.03 54.30
C GLU A 818 25.78 -3.85 53.44
N ILE A 819 26.24 -4.26 52.26
CA ILE A 819 25.50 -5.15 51.33
C ILE A 819 25.43 -6.54 51.96
N LYS A 820 24.30 -6.91 52.52
CA LYS A 820 23.99 -8.31 52.84
C LYS A 820 23.60 -9.05 51.56
N LYS A 821 24.35 -10.14 51.20
CA LYS A 821 24.08 -11.01 50.08
C LYS A 821 22.62 -11.50 50.10
N PRO A 822 21.90 -11.56 49.00
CA PRO A 822 20.55 -12.13 48.98
C PRO A 822 20.58 -13.62 49.25
N VAL A 823 19.70 -14.04 50.15
CA VAL A 823 19.46 -15.47 50.49
C VAL A 823 18.77 -16.12 49.30
N GLN A 824 19.40 -17.17 48.77
CA GLN A 824 18.78 -18.03 47.75
C GLN A 824 17.54 -18.71 48.31
N THR A 825 16.37 -18.32 47.87
CA THR A 825 15.13 -19.10 48.01
C THR A 825 15.05 -20.10 46.87
N LYS A 826 14.90 -21.38 47.27
CA LYS A 826 14.82 -22.54 46.35
C LYS A 826 13.64 -22.38 45.38
N ALA A 827 13.94 -22.60 44.12
CA ALA A 827 12.95 -22.69 43.05
C ALA A 827 11.95 -23.83 43.34
N GLY A 828 10.66 -23.49 43.34
CA GLY A 828 9.58 -24.47 43.28
C GLY A 828 9.44 -24.99 41.84
N THR A 829 9.28 -26.28 41.72
CA THR A 829 9.06 -27.04 40.48
C THR A 829 7.82 -26.55 39.73
N LEU A 830 8.01 -26.19 38.45
CA LEU A 830 6.93 -25.95 37.50
C LEU A 830 6.31 -27.30 37.08
N GLU A 831 5.04 -27.51 37.40
CA GLU A 831 4.21 -28.51 36.75
C GLU A 831 3.62 -27.92 35.47
N SER A 832 3.68 -28.70 34.40
CA SER A 832 3.22 -28.41 33.08
C SER A 832 1.69 -28.37 33.00
N ASP A 833 1.10 -27.22 32.82
CA ASP A 833 -0.12 -27.09 32.01
C ASP A 833 -0.21 -25.69 31.40
N GLY A 834 -0.23 -25.68 30.10
CA GLY A 834 -0.14 -24.46 29.29
C GLY A 834 -1.46 -23.71 29.17
N SER A 835 -1.76 -22.89 30.16
CA SER A 835 -2.74 -21.81 29.98
C SER A 835 -2.20 -20.55 30.65
N LEU A 836 -1.64 -19.66 29.89
CA LEU A 836 -1.38 -18.25 30.27
C LEU A 836 -2.70 -17.53 30.41
N GLN A 837 -3.35 -17.70 31.53
CA GLN A 837 -4.40 -16.79 31.98
C GLN A 837 -3.70 -15.55 32.51
N LEU A 838 -3.62 -14.48 31.68
CA LEU A 838 -3.24 -13.16 32.14
C LEU A 838 -4.27 -12.70 33.17
N SER A 839 -3.92 -12.83 34.44
CA SER A 839 -4.66 -12.22 35.53
C SER A 839 -4.47 -10.71 35.46
N PHE A 840 -5.41 -10.03 34.80
CA PHE A 840 -5.61 -8.59 34.95
C PHE A 840 -6.16 -8.33 36.36
N PHE A 841 -5.58 -7.35 37.04
CA PHE A 841 -5.90 -6.86 38.41
C PHE A 841 -5.20 -7.58 39.55
N GLN A 842 -3.97 -7.20 39.82
CA GLN A 842 -3.52 -6.98 41.18
C GLN A 842 -3.37 -5.49 41.40
N LEU A 843 -4.46 -4.79 41.59
CA LEU A 843 -4.51 -3.65 42.50
C LEU A 843 -4.50 -4.26 43.88
N ASP A 844 -3.49 -3.92 44.70
CA ASP A 844 -3.50 -4.18 46.14
C ASP A 844 -4.63 -3.34 46.75
N ASP A 845 -5.85 -3.86 46.71
CA ASP A 845 -6.99 -3.30 47.43
C ASP A 845 -6.98 -3.95 48.81
N PRO A 846 -6.74 -3.21 49.87
CA PRO A 846 -6.71 -3.73 51.25
C PRO A 846 -8.01 -4.49 51.60
N THR A 847 -9.13 -4.15 51.00
CA THR A 847 -10.42 -4.85 51.16
C THR A 847 -10.41 -6.22 50.53
N LEU A 848 -9.80 -6.40 49.36
CA LEU A 848 -9.67 -7.69 48.68
C LEU A 848 -8.67 -8.62 49.42
N GLU A 849 -7.60 -8.11 50.00
CA GLU A 849 -6.68 -8.86 50.85
C GLU A 849 -7.37 -9.33 52.15
N SER A 850 -8.13 -8.44 52.79
CA SER A 850 -8.92 -8.81 53.99
C SER A 850 -9.92 -9.91 53.70
N LEU A 851 -10.63 -9.85 52.56
CA LEU A 851 -11.57 -10.89 52.12
C LEU A 851 -10.89 -12.23 51.82
N ARG A 852 -9.72 -12.20 51.18
CA ARG A 852 -8.90 -13.36 50.85
C ARG A 852 -8.47 -14.08 52.17
N ASP A 853 -7.97 -13.29 53.11
CA ASP A 853 -7.50 -13.82 54.39
C ASP A 853 -8.65 -14.38 55.25
N LYS A 854 -9.83 -13.79 55.22
CA LYS A 854 -11.06 -14.33 55.87
C LYS A 854 -11.53 -15.63 55.21
N LEU A 855 -11.48 -15.74 53.88
CA LEU A 855 -11.78 -16.93 53.14
C LEU A 855 -10.76 -18.05 53.40
N ALA A 856 -9.46 -17.73 53.41
CA ALA A 856 -8.40 -18.68 53.68
C ALA A 856 -8.41 -19.21 55.12
N GLY A 857 -8.85 -18.35 56.07
CA GLY A 857 -8.98 -18.72 57.48
C GLY A 857 -10.27 -19.50 57.83
N ALA A 858 -11.21 -19.64 56.91
CA ALA A 858 -12.48 -20.33 57.14
C ALA A 858 -12.33 -21.85 57.04
N ASP A 859 -12.50 -22.55 58.14
CA ASP A 859 -12.51 -24.03 58.14
C ASP A 859 -13.86 -24.55 57.68
N LEU A 860 -14.00 -24.80 56.38
CA LEU A 860 -15.25 -25.23 55.74
C LEU A 860 -15.74 -26.62 56.25
N ASN A 861 -14.91 -27.43 56.91
CA ASN A 861 -15.32 -28.72 57.42
C ASN A 861 -15.95 -28.64 58.80
N ASN A 862 -15.67 -27.55 59.56
CA ASN A 862 -16.16 -27.37 60.93
C ASN A 862 -17.10 -26.16 61.14
N ILE A 863 -17.34 -25.38 60.09
CA ILE A 863 -18.25 -24.19 60.14
C ILE A 863 -19.73 -24.63 60.05
N THR A 864 -20.54 -24.13 60.92
CA THR A 864 -22.00 -24.36 60.85
C THR A 864 -22.64 -23.51 59.74
N PRO A 865 -23.83 -23.92 59.17
CA PRO A 865 -24.48 -23.14 58.14
C PRO A 865 -24.80 -21.69 58.58
N LEU A 866 -25.08 -21.43 59.84
CA LEU A 866 -25.35 -20.08 60.34
C LEU A 866 -24.05 -19.23 60.34
N GLN A 867 -22.95 -19.82 60.81
CA GLN A 867 -21.64 -19.16 60.82
C GLN A 867 -21.12 -18.90 59.40
N ALA A 868 -21.37 -19.78 58.43
CA ALA A 868 -21.06 -19.56 57.03
C ALA A 868 -21.88 -18.39 56.44
N PHE A 869 -23.15 -18.26 56.81
CA PHE A 869 -23.99 -17.17 56.41
C PHE A 869 -23.55 -15.82 57.00
N ASP A 870 -23.16 -15.83 58.30
CA ASP A 870 -22.64 -14.64 58.97
C ASP A 870 -21.29 -14.21 58.38
N LEU A 871 -20.41 -15.15 57.99
CA LEU A 871 -19.17 -14.87 57.31
C LEU A 871 -19.39 -14.25 55.92
N LEU A 872 -20.31 -14.80 55.13
CA LEU A 872 -20.68 -14.22 53.81
C LEU A 872 -21.31 -12.84 53.95
N ARG A 873 -22.15 -12.64 55.00
CA ARG A 873 -22.73 -11.31 55.27
C ARG A 873 -21.67 -10.29 55.64
N SER A 874 -20.73 -10.65 56.50
CA SER A 874 -19.59 -9.78 56.85
C SER A 874 -18.72 -9.42 55.63
N MET A 875 -18.51 -10.34 54.69
CA MET A 875 -17.77 -10.12 53.46
C MET A 875 -18.54 -9.17 52.52
N LYS A 876 -19.86 -9.31 52.46
CA LYS A 876 -20.72 -8.45 51.66
C LYS A 876 -20.74 -7.03 52.19
N ASP A 877 -20.87 -6.86 53.51
CA ASP A 877 -20.86 -5.57 54.19
C ASP A 877 -19.51 -4.82 53.98
N GLU A 878 -18.36 -5.53 53.95
CA GLU A 878 -17.04 -4.99 53.66
C GLU A 878 -16.93 -4.49 52.20
N LEU A 879 -17.60 -5.13 51.28
CA LEU A 879 -17.64 -4.72 49.88
C LEU A 879 -18.62 -3.55 49.64
N GLY A 880 -19.42 -3.18 50.67
CA GLY A 880 -20.46 -2.13 50.53
C GLY A 880 -21.63 -2.52 49.67
N LEU A 881 -21.90 -3.84 49.51
CA LEU A 881 -22.95 -4.39 48.67
C LEU A 881 -24.23 -4.74 49.43
#